data_6801948b5e21f825749c41ad7641fe03
#
_entry.id   6801948b5e21f825749c41ad7641fe03
#
_cell.length_a   1.000
_cell.length_b   1.000
_cell.length_c   1.000
_cell.angle_alpha   90.00
_cell.angle_beta   90.00
_cell.angle_gamma   90.00
#
_symmetry.space_group_name_H-M   'P 1'
#
loop_
_entity.id
_entity.type
_entity.pdbx_description
1 polymer ?
#
loop_
_entity_poly.entity_id
_entity_poly.type
_entity_poly.pdbx_seq_one_letter_code
_entity_poly.pdbx_strand_id
1 'polypeptide(L)'
;MKTRPCILALAAVPLIVALITGATAAGQLSEYYFDWATSKEGASITSPCKTLPGLDIKRILDHSKDEDGCIFADGIEQREEFTIDLGRERLLGQIIFVNTTAPVYGEIKRVPNSLTVSISTKSAEGPWKTVYTKDPADVADSFTLDNVPVRWLHFDLGVNKDGVGSRVGKVKIFKRRLLKSGPELMKTFCTEFRRDADGLQDFWKAVDAQQWDAACDAIIGHYSKPEPKGKIEQWLADTIRPWMKNTIEGRKFTSADWDWLQRRAETSSGAIGLPPGGSTVFALIATAYAKTGDEVYAKQLAALLRDWLQDLPCPGVHRGQDGDIVPGWAGLNVSARTAVFGPMIGYMFTAKDSAFNRDMKINLLYSEWENLNFLCAIAPELGGNWLTNVNGSLHETALMFPEFRQQKEWLMDSKSAFELSLSRDFHPSGKEIEDSTMYMPFATSQLFGTYVSIKNAGVTISAESEQKMSRIYDCMAWMNYPDSSNPTIGDCHRDSPLAKNAVVVPDDYLKLFNKPDLLYIKTQGKQGAMPSRASRAFSDGGWYIMRTAWDTKPYEDARQMFFKCSTTRGHGHPDQLEVTMYAYGREILTDPGMPSYGTPKEDQVHPTSAHSTICVDEKDQSQISGTEKAWVSATGADFVDGQCDTYTGITHRRQIVFLKPIAGAPDYWLIHDAVIGTGNHKLDFNFHFSADANPKVVSGSVLSTYPSGGNALIRLVDQSAQPEILDSSIALVGSLVPTKSVRYRKQQALPATFDTLILPFKGAKAPEITTTALKMDAVTEDKDAVGVRVATDYGFDAIVISSKPGSLLSFENGRIKTDGSALVIRIDKKGKMVYAFQAGGTGSDYRGKRILNVGSASGFSEKTSD
;
A
#
# COMPACT_ATOMS: atom_id res chain seq x y z
N MET A 1 30.76 41.32 37.61
CA MET A 1 30.84 42.09 36.37
C MET A 1 29.97 41.41 35.33
N LYS A 2 29.06 42.17 34.76
CA LYS A 2 27.90 41.86 33.96
C LYS A 2 28.13 40.91 32.78
N THR A 3 27.45 39.77 32.74
CA THR A 3 27.21 38.92 31.60
C THR A 3 25.94 39.34 30.91
N ARG A 4 26.04 39.67 29.63
CA ARG A 4 24.88 39.87 28.73
C ARG A 4 24.59 38.57 27.95
N PRO A 5 23.36 38.18 27.76
CA PRO A 5 23.03 37.01 26.93
C PRO A 5 23.01 37.42 25.44
N CYS A 6 23.63 36.57 24.61
CA CYS A 6 23.47 36.60 23.15
C CYS A 6 22.10 36.06 22.76
N ILE A 7 21.28 36.96 22.27
CA ILE A 7 20.09 36.63 21.48
C ILE A 7 20.58 36.40 20.05
N LEU A 8 20.60 35.16 19.58
CA LEU A 8 20.75 34.86 18.17
C LEU A 8 19.39 34.86 17.52
N ALA A 9 19.24 35.79 16.61
CA ALA A 9 18.04 36.07 15.84
C ALA A 9 17.68 34.89 14.93
N LEU A 10 16.50 34.36 15.10
CA LEU A 10 15.74 33.63 14.09
C LEU A 10 15.23 34.66 13.06
N ALA A 11 15.97 34.86 11.99
CA ALA A 11 15.49 35.56 10.80
C ALA A 11 16.38 35.17 9.65
N ALA A 12 15.97 34.18 8.88
CA ALA A 12 16.26 34.01 7.45
C ALA A 12 15.88 32.59 6.95
N VAL A 13 14.61 32.29 6.87
CA VAL A 13 14.12 31.26 5.94
C VAL A 13 12.75 31.72 5.45
N PRO A 14 12.71 32.74 4.62
CA PRO A 14 11.69 32.80 3.57
C PRO A 14 12.30 33.36 2.28
N LEU A 15 13.29 32.69 1.70
CA LEU A 15 13.83 33.17 0.41
C LEU A 15 14.37 32.06 -0.49
N ILE A 16 13.94 30.83 -0.32
CA ILE A 16 14.23 29.73 -1.27
C ILE A 16 12.98 29.16 -1.94
N VAL A 17 11.80 29.64 -1.59
CA VAL A 17 10.54 29.25 -2.28
C VAL A 17 10.22 30.14 -3.49
N ALA A 18 10.98 31.17 -3.76
CA ALA A 18 10.68 32.17 -4.81
C ALA A 18 11.57 32.09 -6.07
N LEU A 19 12.35 31.03 -6.26
CA LEU A 19 13.22 30.89 -7.43
C LEU A 19 13.04 29.58 -8.22
N ILE A 20 11.94 28.87 -7.99
CA ILE A 20 11.47 27.78 -8.86
C ILE A 20 10.18 28.22 -9.58
N THR A 21 10.08 29.47 -9.93
CA THR A 21 9.08 29.95 -10.88
C THR A 21 9.78 30.40 -12.13
N GLY A 22 10.30 29.46 -12.89
CA GLY A 22 10.28 29.59 -14.34
C GLY A 22 8.81 29.68 -14.71
N ALA A 23 8.31 30.87 -14.95
CA ALA A 23 6.94 31.11 -15.38
C ALA A 23 6.75 30.59 -16.81
N THR A 24 6.65 29.26 -16.95
CA THR A 24 5.87 28.64 -18.01
C THR A 24 4.46 28.56 -17.47
N ALA A 25 3.46 28.99 -18.25
CA ALA A 25 2.04 29.12 -17.90
C ALA A 25 1.55 27.98 -16.97
N ALA A 26 1.89 28.08 -15.69
CA ALA A 26 1.50 27.16 -14.67
C ALA A 26 0.06 27.47 -14.26
N GLY A 27 -0.84 26.51 -14.39
CA GLY A 27 -2.01 26.51 -13.55
C GLY A 27 -3.37 26.59 -14.19
N GLN A 28 -3.53 26.47 -15.50
CA GLN A 28 -4.85 26.20 -16.06
C GLN A 28 -4.95 24.75 -16.53
N LEU A 29 -5.99 24.05 -16.03
CA LEU A 29 -6.44 22.81 -16.64
C LEU A 29 -6.52 23.02 -18.16
N SER A 30 -6.07 22.05 -18.93
CA SER A 30 -6.29 22.02 -20.36
C SER A 30 -7.77 22.25 -20.65
N GLU A 31 -8.10 23.05 -21.68
CA GLU A 31 -9.49 23.33 -22.06
C GLU A 31 -10.34 22.06 -22.29
N TYR A 32 -9.71 20.91 -22.46
CA TYR A 32 -10.36 19.62 -22.63
C TYR A 32 -10.92 19.02 -21.32
N TYR A 33 -10.53 19.55 -20.17
CA TYR A 33 -10.99 19.12 -18.84
C TYR A 33 -11.80 20.16 -18.08
N PHE A 34 -12.12 21.28 -18.71
CA PHE A 34 -13.15 22.15 -18.19
C PHE A 34 -14.49 21.44 -18.29
N ASP A 35 -14.99 20.97 -17.17
CA ASP A 35 -16.34 20.44 -17.08
C ASP A 35 -17.34 21.59 -17.20
N TRP A 36 -17.96 21.68 -18.36
CA TRP A 36 -18.93 22.74 -18.64
C TRP A 36 -20.29 22.51 -17.98
N ALA A 37 -20.53 21.33 -17.40
CA ALA A 37 -21.74 21.02 -16.65
C ALA A 37 -21.67 21.48 -15.19
N THR A 38 -20.91 22.54 -14.86
CA THR A 38 -20.85 23.09 -13.51
C THR A 38 -21.47 24.47 -13.42
N SER A 39 -22.07 24.80 -12.27
CA SER A 39 -22.59 26.13 -12.00
C SER A 39 -21.50 27.23 -12.03
N LYS A 40 -20.25 26.88 -11.71
CA LYS A 40 -19.08 27.77 -11.82
C LYS A 40 -18.79 28.19 -13.27
N GLU A 41 -19.06 27.32 -14.22
CA GLU A 41 -18.91 27.56 -15.66
C GLU A 41 -20.16 28.22 -16.29
N GLY A 42 -21.16 28.55 -15.48
CA GLY A 42 -22.42 29.16 -15.90
C GLY A 42 -23.50 28.21 -16.37
N ALA A 43 -23.32 26.90 -16.11
CA ALA A 43 -24.38 25.94 -16.43
C ALA A 43 -25.56 26.05 -15.45
N SER A 44 -26.75 25.77 -15.95
CA SER A 44 -27.96 25.61 -15.17
C SER A 44 -28.72 24.38 -15.56
N ILE A 45 -29.53 23.82 -14.64
CA ILE A 45 -30.27 22.60 -14.86
C ILE A 45 -31.74 22.76 -14.45
N THR A 46 -32.61 22.18 -15.23
CA THR A 46 -34.03 22.13 -14.97
C THR A 46 -34.58 20.71 -15.17
N SER A 47 -35.61 20.36 -14.40
CA SER A 47 -36.34 19.13 -14.58
C SER A 47 -37.81 19.35 -14.24
N PRO A 48 -38.76 18.79 -14.99
CA PRO A 48 -40.18 18.79 -14.64
C PRO A 48 -40.51 17.75 -13.55
N CYS A 49 -39.56 16.87 -13.22
CA CYS A 49 -39.79 15.72 -12.36
C CYS A 49 -39.58 16.06 -10.88
N LYS A 50 -40.27 15.32 -10.00
CA LYS A 50 -40.09 15.41 -8.56
C LYS A 50 -38.85 14.63 -8.14
N THR A 51 -38.12 15.19 -7.17
CA THR A 51 -36.96 14.58 -6.53
C THR A 51 -37.18 14.38 -5.04
N LEU A 52 -36.41 13.53 -4.41
CA LEU A 52 -36.46 13.34 -2.95
C LEU A 52 -36.01 14.63 -2.22
N PRO A 53 -36.62 14.94 -1.04
CA PRO A 53 -36.22 16.13 -0.27
C PRO A 53 -34.72 16.17 0.05
N GLY A 54 -34.08 17.31 -0.25
CA GLY A 54 -32.64 17.50 -0.06
C GLY A 54 -31.73 16.89 -1.14
N LEU A 55 -32.29 16.15 -2.08
CA LEU A 55 -31.57 15.51 -3.19
C LEU A 55 -32.09 16.04 -4.54
N ASP A 56 -32.10 17.34 -4.70
CA ASP A 56 -32.66 18.00 -5.88
C ASP A 56 -31.71 17.93 -7.10
N ILE A 57 -32.30 18.23 -8.28
CA ILE A 57 -31.62 18.12 -9.58
C ILE A 57 -30.37 19.01 -9.69
N LYS A 58 -30.26 20.11 -8.94
CA LYS A 58 -29.13 21.05 -9.01
C LYS A 58 -27.84 20.41 -8.50
N ARG A 59 -27.94 19.38 -7.66
CA ARG A 59 -26.78 18.66 -7.14
C ARG A 59 -25.95 17.95 -8.23
N ILE A 60 -26.54 17.69 -9.38
CA ILE A 60 -25.81 17.12 -10.54
C ILE A 60 -24.74 18.07 -11.06
N LEU A 61 -24.96 19.39 -10.96
CA LEU A 61 -23.99 20.42 -11.38
C LEU A 61 -23.04 20.85 -10.27
N ASP A 62 -23.34 20.50 -9.03
CA ASP A 62 -22.55 20.87 -7.87
C ASP A 62 -21.66 19.67 -7.49
N HIS A 63 -20.57 19.49 -8.16
CA HIS A 63 -19.62 18.36 -7.97
C HIS A 63 -18.98 18.36 -6.56
N SER A 64 -19.73 18.78 -5.53
CA SER A 64 -19.35 18.67 -4.14
C SER A 64 -19.08 17.20 -3.78
N LYS A 65 -18.31 16.97 -2.71
CA LYS A 65 -17.91 15.64 -2.22
C LYS A 65 -19.06 14.70 -1.81
N ASP A 66 -20.30 15.20 -1.88
CA ASP A 66 -21.50 14.42 -1.61
C ASP A 66 -21.77 13.47 -2.76
N GLU A 67 -21.53 12.19 -2.52
CA GLU A 67 -21.72 11.10 -3.49
C GLU A 67 -23.18 10.87 -3.88
N ASP A 68 -24.14 11.53 -3.18
CA ASP A 68 -25.55 11.21 -3.30
C ASP A 68 -26.25 11.80 -4.53
N GLY A 69 -25.72 12.82 -5.19
CA GLY A 69 -26.29 13.37 -6.41
C GLY A 69 -27.78 13.75 -6.25
N CYS A 70 -28.55 13.57 -7.34
CA CYS A 70 -29.99 13.69 -7.38
C CYS A 70 -30.66 12.30 -7.34
N ILE A 71 -31.75 12.16 -6.60
CA ILE A 71 -32.63 10.97 -6.63
C ILE A 71 -34.04 11.40 -6.98
N PHE A 72 -34.60 10.84 -8.04
CA PHE A 72 -36.03 11.05 -8.38
C PHE A 72 -36.96 10.39 -7.36
N ALA A 73 -38.16 10.96 -7.19
CA ALA A 73 -39.04 10.54 -6.11
C ALA A 73 -39.59 9.13 -6.31
N ASP A 74 -39.61 8.33 -5.25
CA ASP A 74 -40.23 7.00 -5.21
C ASP A 74 -41.77 7.05 -5.18
N GLY A 75 -42.39 5.94 -5.57
CA GLY A 75 -43.85 5.77 -5.52
C GLY A 75 -44.62 6.53 -6.60
N ILE A 76 -43.95 7.10 -7.57
CA ILE A 76 -44.54 7.85 -8.67
C ILE A 76 -44.07 7.23 -9.99
N GLU A 77 -44.99 6.75 -10.80
CA GLU A 77 -44.70 6.42 -12.19
C GLU A 77 -44.58 7.73 -12.99
N GLN A 78 -43.34 8.09 -13.38
CA GLN A 78 -43.09 9.30 -14.15
C GLN A 78 -41.99 9.03 -15.19
N ARG A 79 -42.01 9.81 -16.29
CA ARG A 79 -40.87 9.89 -17.18
C ARG A 79 -39.83 10.77 -16.51
N GLU A 80 -38.63 10.23 -16.27
CA GLU A 80 -37.55 10.94 -15.59
C GLU A 80 -36.65 11.64 -16.62
N GLU A 81 -36.58 12.95 -16.54
CA GLU A 81 -35.83 13.74 -17.51
C GLU A 81 -35.34 15.05 -16.92
N PHE A 82 -34.27 15.60 -17.52
CA PHE A 82 -33.75 16.93 -17.18
C PHE A 82 -33.00 17.56 -18.35
N THR A 83 -32.90 18.88 -18.31
CA THR A 83 -32.19 19.67 -19.31
C THR A 83 -31.08 20.51 -18.65
N ILE A 84 -29.88 20.48 -19.25
CA ILE A 84 -28.73 21.32 -18.87
C ILE A 84 -28.60 22.43 -19.92
N ASP A 85 -28.58 23.71 -19.49
CA ASP A 85 -28.14 24.87 -20.28
C ASP A 85 -26.68 25.18 -19.90
N LEU A 86 -25.78 25.13 -20.84
CA LEU A 86 -24.36 25.45 -20.65
C LEU A 86 -24.08 26.97 -20.55
N GLY A 87 -25.12 27.81 -20.51
CA GLY A 87 -25.03 29.24 -20.43
C GLY A 87 -24.62 29.94 -21.74
N ARG A 88 -23.90 29.25 -22.60
CA ARG A 88 -23.49 29.65 -23.94
C ARG A 88 -23.22 28.44 -24.83
N GLU A 89 -23.07 28.67 -26.12
CA GLU A 89 -22.69 27.62 -27.05
C GLU A 89 -21.25 27.12 -26.74
N ARG A 90 -21.08 25.82 -26.70
CA ARG A 90 -19.81 25.11 -26.44
C ARG A 90 -19.59 24.02 -27.51
N LEU A 91 -18.36 23.53 -27.64
CA LEU A 91 -17.99 22.45 -28.55
C LEU A 91 -17.96 21.11 -27.80
N LEU A 92 -19.08 20.40 -27.81
CA LEU A 92 -19.25 19.15 -27.12
C LEU A 92 -18.45 18.02 -27.76
N GLY A 93 -17.50 17.45 -27.03
CA GLY A 93 -16.66 16.35 -27.46
C GLY A 93 -16.86 15.06 -26.67
N GLN A 94 -17.18 15.16 -25.36
CA GLN A 94 -17.42 14.02 -24.50
C GLN A 94 -18.48 14.32 -23.46
N ILE A 95 -19.32 13.35 -23.18
CA ILE A 95 -20.21 13.33 -22.01
C ILE A 95 -19.89 12.11 -21.17
N ILE A 96 -19.77 12.32 -19.86
CA ILE A 96 -19.70 11.25 -18.87
C ILE A 96 -20.91 11.38 -17.96
N PHE A 97 -21.77 10.37 -18.00
CA PHE A 97 -22.94 10.25 -17.14
C PHE A 97 -22.63 9.23 -16.05
N VAL A 98 -22.54 9.67 -14.82
CA VAL A 98 -22.24 8.82 -13.68
C VAL A 98 -23.48 8.64 -12.84
N ASN A 99 -23.94 7.41 -12.76
CA ASN A 99 -24.91 6.99 -11.78
C ASN A 99 -24.12 6.49 -10.57
N THR A 100 -24.09 7.24 -9.47
CA THR A 100 -23.32 6.85 -8.31
C THR A 100 -23.90 5.61 -7.67
N THR A 101 -23.16 4.55 -7.70
CA THR A 101 -23.34 3.40 -6.84
C THR A 101 -22.17 3.33 -5.87
N ALA A 102 -22.18 4.12 -4.81
CA ALA A 102 -21.61 3.58 -3.59
C ALA A 102 -22.50 2.40 -3.20
N PRO A 103 -22.02 1.18 -3.01
CA PRO A 103 -22.82 0.12 -2.43
C PRO A 103 -23.02 0.47 -0.95
N VAL A 104 -24.06 1.23 -0.66
CA VAL A 104 -24.62 1.25 0.68
C VAL A 104 -25.32 -0.10 0.80
N TYR A 105 -24.84 -0.92 1.71
CA TYR A 105 -25.33 -2.26 1.97
C TYR A 105 -26.86 -2.30 1.99
N GLY A 106 -27.46 -3.07 1.06
CA GLY A 106 -28.88 -3.39 1.05
C GLY A 106 -29.79 -2.49 0.23
N GLU A 107 -29.30 -1.48 -0.48
CA GLU A 107 -30.18 -0.65 -1.30
C GLU A 107 -30.44 -1.21 -2.71
N ILE A 108 -31.68 -1.03 -3.17
CA ILE A 108 -32.13 -1.35 -4.53
C ILE A 108 -31.29 -0.53 -5.53
N LYS A 109 -30.74 -1.18 -6.56
CA LYS A 109 -30.02 -0.48 -7.63
C LYS A 109 -30.95 0.51 -8.33
N ARG A 110 -30.68 1.80 -8.16
CA ARG A 110 -31.47 2.90 -8.75
C ARG A 110 -30.87 3.32 -10.10
N VAL A 111 -30.69 2.36 -11.02
CA VAL A 111 -30.17 2.62 -12.36
C VAL A 111 -31.32 3.07 -13.25
N PRO A 112 -31.15 4.10 -14.11
CA PRO A 112 -32.16 4.50 -15.07
C PRO A 112 -32.59 3.35 -16.00
N ASN A 113 -33.89 3.31 -16.38
CA ASN A 113 -34.36 2.28 -17.28
C ASN A 113 -33.79 2.40 -18.69
N SER A 114 -33.52 3.64 -19.12
CA SER A 114 -32.84 3.94 -20.38
C SER A 114 -32.08 5.25 -20.24
N LEU A 115 -31.20 5.56 -21.17
CA LEU A 115 -30.56 6.85 -21.28
C LEU A 115 -30.56 7.31 -22.73
N THR A 116 -31.29 8.39 -22.99
CA THR A 116 -31.26 9.09 -24.29
C THR A 116 -30.75 10.51 -24.08
N VAL A 117 -29.70 10.89 -24.81
CA VAL A 117 -29.15 12.25 -24.75
C VAL A 117 -29.38 12.93 -26.09
N SER A 118 -29.97 14.12 -26.02
CA SER A 118 -30.27 14.95 -27.19
C SER A 118 -29.70 16.37 -26.99
N ILE A 119 -29.27 17.01 -28.07
CA ILE A 119 -28.62 18.32 -28.05
C ILE A 119 -29.38 19.36 -28.89
N SER A 120 -29.26 20.62 -28.50
CA SER A 120 -29.78 21.76 -29.27
C SER A 120 -28.83 22.97 -29.14
N THR A 121 -28.82 23.80 -30.21
CA THR A 121 -28.20 25.14 -30.24
C THR A 121 -29.28 26.22 -30.28
N LYS A 122 -30.56 25.89 -30.37
CA LYS A 122 -31.66 26.82 -30.63
C LYS A 122 -32.41 27.28 -29.37
N SER A 123 -32.93 26.32 -28.59
CA SER A 123 -33.60 26.63 -27.33
C SER A 123 -33.61 25.40 -26.41
N ALA A 124 -34.07 25.63 -25.17
CA ALA A 124 -34.27 24.55 -24.18
C ALA A 124 -35.41 23.59 -24.52
N GLU A 125 -36.30 23.98 -25.44
CA GLU A 125 -37.41 23.19 -25.95
C GLU A 125 -37.08 22.50 -27.27
N GLY A 126 -35.87 22.68 -27.79
CA GLY A 126 -35.39 22.10 -29.06
C GLY A 126 -35.34 23.12 -30.21
N PRO A 127 -35.30 22.69 -31.46
CA PRO A 127 -35.37 21.27 -31.88
C PRO A 127 -34.22 20.44 -31.38
N TRP A 128 -34.52 19.21 -30.97
CA TRP A 128 -33.58 18.24 -30.40
C TRP A 128 -33.00 17.32 -31.47
N LYS A 129 -31.66 17.09 -31.39
CA LYS A 129 -30.98 16.07 -32.17
C LYS A 129 -30.44 15.01 -31.18
N THR A 130 -30.98 13.80 -31.25
CA THR A 130 -30.48 12.69 -30.45
C THR A 130 -29.04 12.34 -30.85
N VAL A 131 -28.15 12.25 -29.88
CA VAL A 131 -26.72 11.94 -30.08
C VAL A 131 -26.31 10.66 -29.40
N TYR A 132 -27.09 10.16 -28.43
CA TYR A 132 -26.84 8.91 -27.73
C TYR A 132 -28.12 8.28 -27.25
N THR A 133 -28.19 6.94 -27.32
CA THR A 133 -29.31 6.15 -26.74
C THR A 133 -28.78 4.82 -26.26
N LYS A 134 -29.18 4.39 -25.06
CA LYS A 134 -28.87 3.10 -24.48
C LYS A 134 -30.04 2.59 -23.65
N ASP A 135 -30.36 1.31 -23.81
CA ASP A 135 -31.47 0.63 -23.12
C ASP A 135 -31.03 -0.82 -22.82
N PRO A 136 -30.92 -1.25 -21.55
CA PRO A 136 -30.96 -0.42 -20.34
C PRO A 136 -29.71 0.45 -20.18
N ALA A 137 -29.82 1.53 -19.37
CA ALA A 137 -28.68 2.36 -19.00
C ALA A 137 -27.70 1.59 -18.09
N ASP A 138 -26.41 1.93 -18.18
CA ASP A 138 -25.38 1.40 -17.27
C ASP A 138 -25.21 2.29 -16.02
N VAL A 139 -24.45 1.77 -15.05
CA VAL A 139 -24.08 2.49 -13.83
C VAL A 139 -23.24 3.74 -14.17
N ALA A 140 -22.45 3.68 -15.23
CA ALA A 140 -21.76 4.83 -15.80
C ALA A 140 -21.74 4.69 -17.32
N ASP A 141 -22.21 5.71 -18.02
CA ASP A 141 -22.18 5.80 -19.46
C ASP A 141 -21.24 6.94 -19.90
N SER A 142 -20.38 6.67 -20.86
CA SER A 142 -19.55 7.67 -21.49
C SER A 142 -19.63 7.53 -23.00
N PHE A 143 -19.78 8.65 -23.69
CA PHE A 143 -19.77 8.65 -25.16
C PHE A 143 -19.09 9.92 -25.70
N THR A 144 -18.60 9.82 -26.92
CA THR A 144 -17.80 10.86 -27.58
C THR A 144 -18.46 11.38 -28.83
N LEU A 145 -18.22 12.66 -29.14
CA LEU A 145 -18.68 13.37 -30.33
C LEU A 145 -17.51 14.14 -30.95
N ASP A 146 -17.63 14.53 -32.23
CA ASP A 146 -16.56 15.28 -32.93
C ASP A 146 -16.68 16.80 -32.69
N ASN A 147 -16.68 17.21 -31.42
CA ASN A 147 -16.76 18.63 -31.00
C ASN A 147 -17.93 19.38 -31.67
N VAL A 148 -19.14 18.84 -31.53
CA VAL A 148 -20.35 19.46 -32.10
C VAL A 148 -20.78 20.69 -31.28
N PRO A 149 -21.27 21.77 -31.93
CA PRO A 149 -21.83 22.93 -31.24
C PRO A 149 -23.06 22.52 -30.42
N VAL A 150 -23.12 22.96 -29.15
CA VAL A 150 -24.24 22.69 -28.25
C VAL A 150 -24.36 23.82 -27.22
N ARG A 151 -25.58 24.13 -26.84
CA ARG A 151 -25.87 24.93 -25.66
C ARG A 151 -26.77 24.22 -24.69
N TRP A 152 -27.76 23.47 -25.17
CA TRP A 152 -28.71 22.74 -24.35
C TRP A 152 -28.57 21.23 -24.56
N LEU A 153 -28.58 20.47 -23.47
CA LEU A 153 -28.55 19.01 -23.47
C LEU A 153 -29.78 18.52 -22.72
N HIS A 154 -30.51 17.61 -23.32
CA HIS A 154 -31.66 16.98 -22.72
C HIS A 154 -31.35 15.50 -22.46
N PHE A 155 -31.58 15.06 -21.24
CA PHE A 155 -31.36 13.72 -20.75
C PHE A 155 -32.71 13.11 -20.42
N ASP A 156 -33.08 12.03 -21.11
CA ASP A 156 -34.28 11.25 -20.88
C ASP A 156 -33.88 9.89 -20.36
N LEU A 157 -34.28 9.56 -19.14
CA LEU A 157 -33.96 8.35 -18.41
C LEU A 157 -35.04 7.26 -18.54
N GLY A 158 -36.06 7.51 -19.35
CA GLY A 158 -37.18 6.61 -19.54
C GLY A 158 -38.27 6.76 -18.48
N VAL A 159 -39.27 5.88 -18.57
CA VAL A 159 -40.37 5.84 -17.62
C VAL A 159 -40.04 4.90 -16.49
N ASN A 160 -40.08 5.40 -15.26
CA ASN A 160 -39.96 4.58 -14.06
C ASN A 160 -41.26 3.76 -13.88
N LYS A 161 -41.23 2.50 -14.23
CA LYS A 161 -42.36 1.58 -14.13
C LYS A 161 -42.46 0.86 -12.80
N ASP A 162 -41.37 0.79 -12.05
CA ASP A 162 -41.25 0.02 -10.80
C ASP A 162 -41.53 0.88 -9.56
N GLY A 163 -41.84 2.16 -9.72
CA GLY A 163 -42.05 3.09 -8.61
C GLY A 163 -40.80 3.45 -7.82
N VAL A 164 -39.61 3.08 -8.29
CA VAL A 164 -38.31 3.42 -7.66
C VAL A 164 -37.62 4.47 -8.50
N GLY A 165 -37.43 5.68 -7.97
CA GLY A 165 -36.78 6.78 -8.67
C GLY A 165 -35.31 6.51 -9.00
N SER A 166 -34.88 6.87 -10.21
CA SER A 166 -33.50 6.76 -10.64
C SER A 166 -32.60 7.68 -9.85
N ARG A 167 -31.34 7.29 -9.71
CA ARG A 167 -30.29 8.11 -9.10
C ARG A 167 -29.34 8.59 -10.18
N VAL A 168 -29.02 9.88 -10.17
CA VAL A 168 -28.04 10.50 -11.05
C VAL A 168 -27.00 11.21 -10.18
N GLY A 169 -25.79 10.70 -10.17
CA GLY A 169 -24.72 11.27 -9.38
C GLY A 169 -24.14 12.53 -10.00
N LYS A 170 -23.58 12.41 -11.19
CA LYS A 170 -22.89 13.53 -11.88
C LYS A 170 -23.08 13.43 -13.38
N VAL A 171 -23.12 14.59 -14.03
CA VAL A 171 -22.96 14.69 -15.49
C VAL A 171 -21.75 15.57 -15.74
N LYS A 172 -20.79 15.09 -16.52
CA LYS A 172 -19.61 15.85 -16.93
C LYS A 172 -19.61 16.06 -18.43
N ILE A 173 -19.26 17.24 -18.88
CA ILE A 173 -19.33 17.66 -20.29
C ILE A 173 -18.03 18.32 -20.70
N PHE A 174 -17.32 17.71 -21.65
CA PHE A 174 -15.98 18.12 -22.06
C PHE A 174 -15.88 18.37 -23.56
N LYS A 175 -14.87 19.15 -23.93
CA LYS A 175 -14.36 19.25 -25.29
C LYS A 175 -13.42 18.06 -25.55
N ARG A 176 -13.53 17.43 -26.74
CA ARG A 176 -12.61 16.34 -27.15
C ARG A 176 -11.39 16.91 -27.85
N ARG A 177 -10.22 16.33 -27.59
CA ARG A 177 -9.01 16.63 -28.34
C ARG A 177 -9.10 15.99 -29.72
N LEU A 178 -8.90 16.78 -30.78
CA LEU A 178 -8.69 16.24 -32.13
C LEU A 178 -7.19 16.10 -32.37
N LEU A 179 -6.75 14.94 -32.87
CA LEU A 179 -5.35 14.73 -33.21
C LEU A 179 -4.99 15.66 -34.36
N LYS A 180 -3.89 16.37 -34.23
CA LYS A 180 -3.30 17.18 -35.31
C LYS A 180 -2.56 16.28 -36.27
N SER A 181 -2.42 16.68 -37.53
CA SER A 181 -1.45 16.05 -38.42
C SER A 181 -0.03 16.22 -37.87
N GLY A 182 0.84 15.25 -38.14
CA GLY A 182 2.23 15.31 -37.69
C GLY A 182 2.92 16.62 -38.09
N PRO A 183 2.84 17.04 -39.36
CA PRO A 183 3.40 18.30 -39.85
C PRO A 183 2.83 19.53 -39.11
N GLU A 184 1.53 19.60 -38.83
CA GLU A 184 0.92 20.70 -38.11
C GLU A 184 1.39 20.72 -36.62
N LEU A 185 1.45 19.59 -35.99
CA LEU A 185 1.94 19.49 -34.59
C LEU A 185 3.43 19.86 -34.53
N MET A 186 4.22 19.46 -35.50
CA MET A 186 5.66 19.67 -35.56
C MET A 186 6.04 21.15 -35.63
N LYS A 187 5.18 22.04 -36.20
CA LYS A 187 5.41 23.49 -36.24
C LYS A 187 5.66 24.12 -34.86
N THR A 188 5.06 23.54 -33.83
CA THR A 188 5.26 23.98 -32.45
C THR A 188 6.12 23.03 -31.63
N PHE A 189 5.94 21.72 -31.83
CA PHE A 189 6.63 20.69 -31.05
C PHE A 189 8.15 20.66 -31.33
N CYS A 190 8.61 21.10 -32.49
CA CYS A 190 10.05 21.17 -32.79
C CYS A 190 10.81 22.05 -31.79
N THR A 191 10.17 23.04 -31.15
CA THR A 191 10.82 23.89 -30.15
C THR A 191 11.19 23.17 -28.87
N GLU A 192 10.67 21.97 -28.65
CA GLU A 192 10.95 21.15 -27.46
C GLU A 192 12.22 20.33 -27.61
N PHE A 193 12.81 20.27 -28.83
CA PHE A 193 14.06 19.56 -29.07
C PHE A 193 15.27 20.48 -28.97
N ARG A 194 16.40 19.96 -28.53
CA ARG A 194 17.68 20.65 -28.48
C ARG A 194 18.34 20.72 -29.84
N ARG A 195 18.84 21.91 -30.23
CA ARG A 195 19.57 22.08 -31.48
C ARG A 195 20.96 21.42 -31.51
N ASP A 196 21.56 21.25 -30.31
CA ASP A 196 22.87 20.62 -30.12
C ASP A 196 22.77 19.11 -29.83
N ALA A 197 21.59 18.50 -29.95
CA ALA A 197 21.40 17.07 -29.75
C ALA A 197 21.99 16.26 -30.90
N ASP A 198 22.72 15.20 -30.54
CA ASP A 198 23.31 14.29 -31.51
C ASP A 198 22.24 13.58 -32.35
N GLY A 199 22.50 13.41 -33.67
CA GLY A 199 21.61 12.68 -34.58
C GLY A 199 20.41 13.48 -35.10
N LEU A 200 20.24 14.77 -34.71
CA LEU A 200 19.13 15.62 -35.14
C LEU A 200 19.49 16.60 -36.30
N GLN A 201 20.60 16.42 -37.00
CA GLN A 201 21.06 17.34 -38.04
C GLN A 201 20.06 17.46 -39.20
N ASP A 202 19.56 16.33 -39.71
CA ASP A 202 18.58 16.31 -40.80
C ASP A 202 17.21 16.85 -40.34
N PHE A 203 16.83 16.59 -39.10
CA PHE A 203 15.65 17.15 -38.49
C PHE A 203 15.70 18.70 -38.47
N TRP A 204 16.78 19.27 -37.94
CA TRP A 204 16.91 20.74 -37.87
C TRP A 204 17.05 21.37 -39.22
N LYS A 205 17.73 20.74 -40.19
CA LYS A 205 17.78 21.20 -41.57
C LYS A 205 16.39 21.31 -42.21
N ALA A 206 15.53 20.29 -41.96
CA ALA A 206 14.15 20.30 -42.44
C ALA A 206 13.28 21.36 -41.74
N VAL A 207 13.44 21.52 -40.40
CA VAL A 207 12.77 22.55 -39.62
C VAL A 207 13.12 23.97 -40.12
N ASP A 208 14.40 24.25 -40.32
CA ASP A 208 14.87 25.58 -40.79
C ASP A 208 14.38 25.87 -42.22
N ALA A 209 14.20 24.85 -43.03
CA ALA A 209 13.60 24.96 -44.35
C ALA A 209 12.06 24.97 -44.34
N GLN A 210 11.42 24.87 -43.18
CA GLN A 210 9.96 24.72 -42.98
C GLN A 210 9.35 23.52 -43.73
N GLN A 211 10.15 22.46 -43.96
CA GLN A 211 9.73 21.20 -44.58
C GLN A 211 9.21 20.23 -43.55
N TRP A 212 7.98 20.48 -43.06
CA TRP A 212 7.42 19.82 -41.89
C TRP A 212 7.24 18.30 -42.04
N ASP A 213 6.91 17.81 -43.24
CA ASP A 213 6.87 16.37 -43.54
C ASP A 213 8.25 15.74 -43.38
N ALA A 214 9.27 16.38 -43.93
CA ALA A 214 10.65 15.89 -43.84
C ALA A 214 11.18 15.97 -42.41
N ALA A 215 10.78 16.98 -41.62
CA ALA A 215 11.10 17.07 -40.20
C ALA A 215 10.47 15.91 -39.38
N CYS A 216 9.21 15.58 -39.68
CA CYS A 216 8.55 14.43 -39.05
C CYS A 216 9.26 13.12 -39.44
N ASP A 217 9.60 12.93 -40.70
CA ASP A 217 10.28 11.70 -41.16
C ASP A 217 11.67 11.56 -40.55
N ALA A 218 12.40 12.66 -40.39
CA ALA A 218 13.72 12.69 -39.77
C ALA A 218 13.68 12.30 -38.31
N ILE A 219 12.73 12.86 -37.52
CA ILE A 219 12.60 12.54 -36.10
C ILE A 219 12.07 11.11 -35.90
N ILE A 220 11.14 10.64 -36.74
CA ILE A 220 10.68 9.25 -36.73
C ILE A 220 11.86 8.30 -37.03
N GLY A 221 12.68 8.62 -38.02
CA GLY A 221 13.87 7.84 -38.38
C GLY A 221 14.87 7.78 -37.21
N HIS A 222 15.09 8.92 -36.52
CA HIS A 222 15.98 9.00 -35.37
C HIS A 222 15.57 8.06 -34.20
N TYR A 223 14.30 8.00 -33.88
CA TYR A 223 13.78 7.14 -32.83
C TYR A 223 13.49 5.70 -33.29
N SER A 224 13.48 5.41 -34.58
CA SER A 224 13.24 4.05 -35.08
C SER A 224 14.39 3.12 -34.73
N LYS A 225 14.20 2.27 -33.74
CA LYS A 225 15.18 1.27 -33.30
C LYS A 225 14.55 -0.13 -33.41
N PRO A 226 14.79 -0.86 -34.53
CA PRO A 226 14.21 -2.18 -34.70
C PRO A 226 14.74 -3.13 -33.62
N GLU A 227 13.85 -3.71 -32.82
CA GLU A 227 14.21 -4.80 -31.92
C GLU A 227 14.55 -6.07 -32.76
N PRO A 228 15.45 -6.94 -32.25
CA PRO A 228 15.69 -8.24 -32.89
C PRO A 228 14.40 -9.06 -32.88
N LYS A 229 13.92 -9.41 -34.07
CA LYS A 229 12.74 -10.25 -34.22
C LYS A 229 13.06 -11.66 -33.66
N GLY A 230 12.23 -12.17 -32.80
CA GLY A 230 12.36 -13.49 -32.22
C GLY A 230 11.06 -14.29 -32.32
N LYS A 231 11.15 -15.62 -32.11
CA LYS A 231 9.93 -16.42 -31.97
C LYS A 231 9.14 -15.97 -30.74
N ILE A 232 7.89 -15.62 -30.95
CA ILE A 232 6.94 -15.45 -29.86
C ILE A 232 6.67 -16.85 -29.29
N GLU A 233 6.58 -16.94 -27.97
CA GLU A 233 6.02 -18.12 -27.33
C GLU A 233 4.61 -18.37 -27.89
N GLN A 234 4.33 -19.62 -28.24
CA GLN A 234 3.10 -20.00 -28.94
C GLN A 234 1.83 -19.50 -28.18
N TRP A 235 1.86 -19.51 -26.83
CA TRP A 235 0.73 -19.04 -26.02
C TRP A 235 0.45 -17.54 -26.23
N LEU A 236 1.47 -16.72 -26.50
CA LEU A 236 1.28 -15.28 -26.76
C LEU A 236 0.50 -15.08 -28.06
N ALA A 237 0.83 -15.85 -29.11
CA ALA A 237 0.10 -15.83 -30.36
C ALA A 237 -1.31 -16.39 -30.22
N ASP A 238 -1.47 -17.47 -29.48
CA ASP A 238 -2.76 -18.15 -29.28
C ASP A 238 -3.68 -17.40 -28.32
N THR A 239 -3.11 -16.60 -27.42
CA THR A 239 -3.87 -15.86 -26.40
C THR A 239 -4.13 -14.41 -26.81
N ILE A 240 -3.13 -13.70 -27.32
CA ILE A 240 -3.23 -12.28 -27.67
C ILE A 240 -4.12 -12.06 -28.89
N ARG A 241 -3.94 -12.83 -29.97
CA ARG A 241 -4.78 -12.68 -31.17
C ARG A 241 -6.27 -12.96 -30.94
N PRO A 242 -6.67 -14.09 -30.32
CA PRO A 242 -8.08 -14.33 -29.99
C PRO A 242 -8.65 -13.28 -29.03
N TRP A 243 -7.88 -12.86 -28.05
CA TRP A 243 -8.27 -11.82 -27.11
C TRP A 243 -8.48 -10.47 -27.82
N MET A 244 -7.56 -10.05 -28.68
CA MET A 244 -7.71 -8.83 -29.51
C MET A 244 -8.97 -8.89 -30.36
N LYS A 245 -9.21 -10.00 -31.07
CA LYS A 245 -10.38 -10.19 -31.90
C LYS A 245 -11.69 -10.10 -31.13
N ASN A 246 -11.74 -10.69 -29.95
CA ASN A 246 -12.96 -10.76 -29.14
C ASN A 246 -13.19 -9.51 -28.28
N THR A 247 -12.12 -8.76 -27.94
CA THR A 247 -12.18 -7.68 -26.96
C THR A 247 -11.97 -6.30 -27.57
N ILE A 248 -11.19 -6.19 -28.64
CA ILE A 248 -10.70 -4.91 -29.18
C ILE A 248 -11.21 -4.65 -30.60
N GLU A 249 -11.24 -5.68 -31.46
CA GLU A 249 -11.50 -5.50 -32.89
C GLU A 249 -12.92 -4.97 -33.16
N GLY A 250 -13.00 -3.82 -33.82
CA GLY A 250 -14.27 -3.18 -34.16
C GLY A 250 -14.97 -2.41 -33.04
N ARG A 251 -14.38 -2.34 -31.83
CA ARG A 251 -14.95 -1.61 -30.68
C ARG A 251 -14.35 -0.22 -30.56
N LYS A 252 -15.17 0.81 -30.33
CA LYS A 252 -14.74 2.11 -29.84
C LYS A 252 -14.59 2.02 -28.30
N PHE A 253 -13.45 2.47 -27.80
CA PHE A 253 -13.18 2.51 -26.36
C PHE A 253 -13.61 3.86 -25.80
N THR A 254 -14.36 3.83 -24.70
CA THR A 254 -14.69 4.99 -23.88
C THR A 254 -13.70 5.12 -22.72
N SER A 255 -13.73 6.26 -21.98
CA SER A 255 -12.93 6.40 -20.76
C SER A 255 -13.24 5.31 -19.73
N ALA A 256 -14.51 4.89 -19.60
CA ALA A 256 -14.90 3.78 -18.74
C ALA A 256 -14.34 2.43 -19.19
N ASP A 257 -14.24 2.19 -20.49
CA ASP A 257 -13.57 0.99 -21.04
C ASP A 257 -12.06 0.98 -20.73
N TRP A 258 -11.41 2.15 -20.80
CA TRP A 258 -10.00 2.27 -20.43
C TRP A 258 -9.77 2.03 -18.94
N ASP A 259 -10.60 2.60 -18.07
CA ASP A 259 -10.57 2.33 -16.64
C ASP A 259 -10.84 0.85 -16.31
N TRP A 260 -11.76 0.23 -17.04
CA TRP A 260 -12.05 -1.20 -16.88
C TRP A 260 -10.89 -2.08 -17.35
N LEU A 261 -10.28 -1.79 -18.51
CA LEU A 261 -9.10 -2.51 -19.01
C LEU A 261 -7.93 -2.38 -18.04
N GLN A 262 -7.74 -1.19 -17.49
CA GLN A 262 -6.70 -0.91 -16.51
C GLN A 262 -6.92 -1.68 -15.21
N ARG A 263 -8.11 -1.62 -14.61
CA ARG A 263 -8.46 -2.39 -13.41
C ARG A 263 -8.38 -3.90 -13.64
N ARG A 264 -8.77 -4.38 -14.81
CA ARG A 264 -8.69 -5.81 -15.15
C ARG A 264 -7.27 -6.27 -15.39
N ALA A 265 -6.40 -5.44 -15.93
CA ALA A 265 -4.97 -5.72 -16.02
C ALA A 265 -4.34 -5.83 -14.63
N GLU A 266 -4.72 -4.99 -13.69
CA GLU A 266 -4.31 -5.06 -12.28
C GLU A 266 -4.79 -6.35 -11.59
N THR A 267 -6.03 -6.77 -11.86
CA THR A 267 -6.63 -7.97 -11.23
C THR A 267 -6.27 -9.29 -11.93
N SER A 268 -5.93 -9.26 -13.21
CA SER A 268 -5.63 -10.48 -13.99
C SER A 268 -4.14 -10.83 -14.04
N SER A 269 -3.27 -10.03 -13.42
CA SER A 269 -1.83 -10.29 -13.32
C SER A 269 -1.49 -11.68 -12.76
N GLY A 270 -2.35 -12.26 -11.92
CA GLY A 270 -2.22 -13.62 -11.40
C GLY A 270 -2.66 -14.72 -12.36
N ALA A 271 -3.58 -14.45 -13.30
CA ALA A 271 -4.16 -15.45 -14.18
C ALA A 271 -3.40 -15.66 -15.52
N ILE A 272 -2.63 -14.65 -15.95
CA ILE A 272 -1.96 -14.67 -17.26
C ILE A 272 -0.43 -14.60 -17.12
N GLY A 273 0.12 -14.51 -15.92
CA GLY A 273 1.58 -14.43 -15.69
C GLY A 273 2.23 -13.14 -16.20
N LEU A 274 1.47 -12.06 -16.33
CA LEU A 274 1.93 -10.76 -16.81
C LEU A 274 2.31 -9.86 -15.64
N PRO A 275 3.31 -8.98 -15.79
CA PRO A 275 3.68 -8.03 -14.73
C PRO A 275 2.53 -7.07 -14.44
N PRO A 276 2.37 -6.63 -13.17
CA PRO A 276 1.33 -5.69 -12.77
C PRO A 276 1.51 -4.32 -13.44
N GLY A 277 0.44 -3.78 -14.01
CA GLY A 277 0.40 -2.42 -14.56
C GLY A 277 -0.62 -2.22 -15.67
N GLY A 278 -1.49 -1.22 -15.53
CA GLY A 278 -2.62 -0.92 -16.42
C GLY A 278 -2.28 -0.54 -17.87
N SER A 279 -1.01 -0.29 -18.19
CA SER A 279 -0.48 -0.13 -19.55
C SER A 279 -0.24 -1.46 -20.25
N THR A 280 -0.59 -2.57 -19.64
CA THR A 280 -0.32 -3.94 -20.12
C THR A 280 -0.85 -4.21 -21.52
N VAL A 281 -1.99 -3.63 -21.89
CA VAL A 281 -2.60 -3.81 -23.21
C VAL A 281 -1.71 -3.22 -24.32
N PHE A 282 -1.25 -2.00 -24.15
CA PHE A 282 -0.34 -1.36 -25.10
C PHE A 282 0.98 -2.12 -25.19
N ALA A 283 1.56 -2.48 -24.01
CA ALA A 283 2.80 -3.23 -23.94
C ALA A 283 2.71 -4.59 -24.64
N LEU A 284 1.61 -5.33 -24.43
CA LEU A 284 1.40 -6.65 -25.03
C LEU A 284 1.33 -6.58 -26.55
N ILE A 285 0.50 -5.67 -27.08
CA ILE A 285 0.32 -5.52 -28.52
C ILE A 285 1.63 -5.05 -29.18
N ALA A 286 2.30 -4.07 -28.56
CA ALA A 286 3.56 -3.55 -29.05
C ALA A 286 4.69 -4.61 -29.00
N THR A 287 4.75 -5.41 -27.92
CA THR A 287 5.70 -6.54 -27.82
C THR A 287 5.41 -7.59 -28.87
N ALA A 288 4.15 -7.90 -29.13
CA ALA A 288 3.76 -8.82 -30.18
C ALA A 288 4.23 -8.33 -31.57
N TYR A 289 4.06 -7.02 -31.84
CA TYR A 289 4.63 -6.42 -33.06
C TYR A 289 6.15 -6.53 -33.10
N ALA A 290 6.84 -6.12 -32.04
CA ALA A 290 8.30 -6.15 -31.99
C ALA A 290 8.88 -7.56 -32.26
N LYS A 291 8.24 -8.60 -31.71
CA LYS A 291 8.69 -9.99 -31.90
C LYS A 291 8.32 -10.62 -33.25
N THR A 292 7.19 -10.26 -33.84
CA THR A 292 6.70 -10.87 -35.10
C THR A 292 6.91 -10.03 -36.32
N GLY A 293 6.87 -8.69 -36.21
CA GLY A 293 6.77 -7.74 -37.29
C GLY A 293 5.45 -7.82 -38.07
N ASP A 294 4.40 -8.41 -37.45
CA ASP A 294 3.08 -8.54 -38.10
C ASP A 294 2.30 -7.23 -37.92
N GLU A 295 2.03 -6.56 -39.03
CA GLU A 295 1.39 -5.25 -39.05
C GLU A 295 -0.04 -5.24 -38.48
N VAL A 296 -0.68 -6.39 -38.28
CA VAL A 296 -1.99 -6.47 -37.64
C VAL A 296 -1.93 -5.89 -36.21
N TYR A 297 -0.82 -6.10 -35.51
CA TYR A 297 -0.64 -5.53 -34.16
C TYR A 297 -0.44 -4.01 -34.20
N ALA A 298 0.31 -3.50 -35.18
CA ALA A 298 0.47 -2.06 -35.38
C ALA A 298 -0.87 -1.37 -35.69
N LYS A 299 -1.69 -1.98 -36.55
CA LYS A 299 -3.02 -1.49 -36.88
C LYS A 299 -3.94 -1.42 -35.65
N GLN A 300 -3.98 -2.47 -34.85
CA GLN A 300 -4.80 -2.52 -33.65
C GLN A 300 -4.32 -1.52 -32.58
N LEU A 301 -3.01 -1.44 -32.38
CA LEU A 301 -2.43 -0.47 -31.46
C LEU A 301 -2.73 0.98 -31.90
N ALA A 302 -2.68 1.27 -33.21
CA ALA A 302 -3.05 2.60 -33.72
C ALA A 302 -4.50 2.98 -33.43
N ALA A 303 -5.42 2.02 -33.53
CA ALA A 303 -6.84 2.28 -33.19
C ALA A 303 -7.00 2.60 -31.71
N LEU A 304 -6.40 1.80 -30.83
CA LEU A 304 -6.44 2.02 -29.38
C LEU A 304 -5.78 3.33 -28.96
N LEU A 305 -4.59 3.63 -29.49
CA LEU A 305 -3.87 4.88 -29.18
C LEU A 305 -4.65 6.10 -29.65
N ARG A 306 -5.31 6.01 -30.82
CA ARG A 306 -6.11 7.13 -31.35
C ARG A 306 -7.24 7.47 -30.38
N ASP A 307 -8.01 6.48 -29.97
CA ASP A 307 -9.12 6.68 -29.05
C ASP A 307 -8.58 7.24 -27.72
N TRP A 308 -7.51 6.64 -27.17
CA TRP A 308 -6.92 7.08 -25.92
C TRP A 308 -6.38 8.52 -25.98
N LEU A 309 -5.61 8.88 -27.03
CA LEU A 309 -5.03 10.22 -27.19
C LEU A 309 -6.09 11.32 -27.39
N GLN A 310 -7.26 10.96 -27.92
CA GLN A 310 -8.38 11.90 -28.11
C GLN A 310 -9.25 12.02 -26.87
N ASP A 311 -9.52 10.92 -26.19
CA ASP A 311 -10.47 10.86 -25.09
C ASP A 311 -9.83 11.24 -23.74
N LEU A 312 -8.50 11.02 -23.60
CA LEU A 312 -7.74 11.27 -22.38
C LEU A 312 -6.51 12.19 -22.65
N PRO A 313 -6.69 13.40 -23.18
CA PRO A 313 -5.59 14.35 -23.39
C PRO A 313 -4.96 14.75 -22.06
N CYS A 314 -3.71 15.24 -22.09
CA CYS A 314 -3.05 15.74 -20.86
C CYS A 314 -3.87 16.86 -20.21
N PRO A 315 -4.19 16.76 -18.90
CA PRO A 315 -5.01 17.77 -18.20
C PRO A 315 -4.29 19.09 -17.98
N GLY A 316 -3.02 19.19 -18.36
CA GLY A 316 -2.15 20.27 -17.90
C GLY A 316 -1.66 20.00 -16.47
N VAL A 317 -0.87 20.92 -15.95
CA VAL A 317 -0.34 20.82 -14.58
C VAL A 317 -1.42 21.28 -13.60
N HIS A 318 -2.22 20.37 -13.08
CA HIS A 318 -3.11 20.64 -11.97
C HIS A 318 -2.45 20.19 -10.67
N ARG A 319 -2.15 21.13 -9.79
CA ARG A 319 -1.72 20.87 -8.41
C ARG A 319 -2.96 20.55 -7.58
N GLY A 320 -3.22 19.29 -7.34
CA GLY A 320 -4.26 18.82 -6.46
C GLY A 320 -4.25 17.30 -6.45
N GLN A 321 -4.48 16.70 -5.29
CA GLN A 321 -4.60 15.25 -5.10
C GLN A 321 -5.83 14.64 -5.82
N ASP A 322 -6.49 15.41 -6.66
CA ASP A 322 -7.71 15.03 -7.34
C ASP A 322 -7.42 14.16 -8.57
N GLY A 323 -6.69 13.04 -8.36
CA GLY A 323 -6.60 11.94 -9.34
C GLY A 323 -7.98 11.41 -9.76
N ASP A 324 -9.02 11.78 -9.01
CA ASP A 324 -10.41 11.45 -9.30
C ASP A 324 -11.04 12.32 -10.40
N ILE A 325 -10.42 13.44 -10.76
CA ILE A 325 -11.01 14.40 -11.71
C ILE A 325 -10.78 13.99 -13.16
N VAL A 326 -9.65 13.32 -13.44
CA VAL A 326 -9.29 12.95 -14.81
C VAL A 326 -8.90 11.48 -14.88
N PRO A 327 -9.83 10.59 -15.27
CA PRO A 327 -9.52 9.18 -15.50
C PRO A 327 -8.29 9.00 -16.40
N GLY A 328 -7.39 8.07 -16.02
CA GLY A 328 -6.16 7.77 -16.76
C GLY A 328 -4.99 8.74 -16.53
N TRP A 329 -5.17 9.82 -15.73
CA TRP A 329 -4.09 10.75 -15.36
C TRP A 329 -3.75 10.74 -13.86
N ALA A 330 -4.15 9.72 -13.13
CA ALA A 330 -3.57 9.43 -11.82
C ALA A 330 -2.08 9.12 -11.94
N GLY A 331 -1.28 9.52 -10.95
CA GLY A 331 0.19 9.38 -11.00
C GLY A 331 0.68 7.99 -11.37
N LEU A 332 0.13 6.93 -10.76
CA LEU A 332 0.49 5.54 -11.08
C LEU A 332 0.12 5.16 -12.52
N ASN A 333 -1.00 5.65 -13.03
CA ASN A 333 -1.44 5.36 -14.41
C ASN A 333 -0.50 5.98 -15.43
N VAL A 334 -0.11 7.24 -15.20
CA VAL A 334 0.85 7.95 -16.08
C VAL A 334 2.22 7.29 -15.96
N SER A 335 2.67 6.95 -14.76
CA SER A 335 3.94 6.25 -14.54
C SER A 335 4.01 4.93 -15.32
N ALA A 336 3.00 4.07 -15.17
CA ALA A 336 2.93 2.80 -15.88
C ALA A 336 2.90 3.00 -17.41
N ARG A 337 2.20 4.01 -17.90
CA ARG A 337 2.10 4.34 -19.32
C ARG A 337 3.43 4.86 -19.88
N THR A 338 4.10 5.76 -19.19
CA THR A 338 5.41 6.30 -19.54
C THR A 338 6.46 5.20 -19.64
N ALA A 339 6.50 4.28 -18.69
CA ALA A 339 7.38 3.12 -18.71
C ALA A 339 7.14 2.18 -19.91
N VAL A 340 5.96 2.25 -20.54
CA VAL A 340 5.60 1.48 -21.74
C VAL A 340 5.85 2.28 -23.03
N PHE A 341 5.42 3.54 -23.08
CA PHE A 341 5.50 4.36 -24.28
C PHE A 341 6.95 4.66 -24.68
N GLY A 342 7.82 4.93 -23.72
CA GLY A 342 9.22 5.18 -24.00
C GLY A 342 9.87 4.06 -24.84
N PRO A 343 9.95 2.80 -24.34
CA PRO A 343 10.47 1.69 -25.12
C PRO A 343 9.67 1.40 -26.39
N MET A 344 8.33 1.53 -26.34
CA MET A 344 7.42 1.24 -27.45
C MET A 344 7.70 2.13 -28.66
N ILE A 345 7.99 3.42 -28.46
CA ILE A 345 8.32 4.37 -29.55
C ILE A 345 9.41 3.81 -30.44
N GLY A 346 10.48 3.25 -29.87
CA GLY A 346 11.62 2.73 -30.63
C GLY A 346 11.22 1.71 -31.69
N TYR A 347 10.49 0.66 -31.31
CA TYR A 347 10.14 -0.42 -32.26
C TYR A 347 8.84 -0.16 -33.03
N MET A 348 7.86 0.54 -32.44
CA MET A 348 6.62 0.88 -33.15
C MET A 348 6.84 1.90 -34.27
N PHE A 349 7.86 2.75 -34.16
CA PHE A 349 8.18 3.68 -35.25
C PHE A 349 8.66 2.97 -36.53
N THR A 350 9.07 1.70 -36.46
CA THR A 350 9.37 0.87 -37.63
C THR A 350 8.11 0.34 -38.34
N ALA A 351 6.91 0.46 -37.75
CA ALA A 351 5.67 -0.02 -38.34
C ALA A 351 5.35 0.69 -39.66
N LYS A 352 4.80 -0.10 -40.61
CA LYS A 352 4.49 0.34 -41.98
C LYS A 352 2.99 0.42 -42.25
N ASP A 353 2.14 -0.09 -41.33
CA ASP A 353 0.69 -0.03 -41.50
C ASP A 353 0.21 1.40 -41.66
N SER A 354 -0.74 1.63 -42.53
CA SER A 354 -1.30 2.95 -42.82
C SER A 354 -2.03 3.59 -41.65
N ALA A 355 -2.52 2.77 -40.70
CA ALA A 355 -3.14 3.26 -39.48
C ALA A 355 -2.10 3.76 -38.46
N PHE A 356 -0.89 3.18 -38.41
CA PHE A 356 0.23 3.62 -37.58
C PHE A 356 1.17 4.56 -38.38
N ASN A 357 0.56 5.53 -39.01
CA ASN A 357 1.21 6.46 -39.97
C ASN A 357 2.04 7.55 -39.25
N ARG A 358 2.58 8.49 -40.02
CA ARG A 358 3.35 9.65 -39.53
C ARG A 358 2.62 10.41 -38.43
N ASP A 359 1.34 10.71 -38.65
CA ASP A 359 0.56 11.50 -37.69
C ASP A 359 0.44 10.79 -36.35
N MET A 360 0.16 9.48 -36.35
CA MET A 360 0.09 8.68 -35.14
C MET A 360 1.43 8.64 -34.39
N LYS A 361 2.54 8.46 -35.12
CA LYS A 361 3.89 8.41 -34.52
C LYS A 361 4.25 9.73 -33.84
N ILE A 362 3.98 10.87 -34.49
CA ILE A 362 4.28 12.19 -33.90
C ILE A 362 3.36 12.49 -32.71
N ASN A 363 2.06 12.16 -32.79
CA ASN A 363 1.16 12.34 -31.63
C ASN A 363 1.55 11.44 -30.46
N LEU A 364 2.04 10.23 -30.69
CA LEU A 364 2.54 9.34 -29.62
C LEU A 364 3.80 9.94 -28.95
N LEU A 365 4.75 10.44 -29.74
CA LEU A 365 5.96 11.07 -29.21
C LEU A 365 5.62 12.34 -28.42
N TYR A 366 4.68 13.14 -28.90
CA TYR A 366 4.18 14.31 -28.20
C TYR A 366 3.49 13.94 -26.87
N SER A 367 2.69 12.87 -26.86
CA SER A 367 2.03 12.39 -25.66
C SER A 367 3.03 11.91 -24.61
N GLU A 368 4.15 11.29 -25.04
CA GLU A 368 5.18 10.90 -24.08
C GLU A 368 5.91 12.09 -23.49
N TRP A 369 6.15 13.13 -24.26
CA TRP A 369 6.63 14.42 -23.76
C TRP A 369 5.65 15.04 -22.73
N GLU A 370 4.33 14.98 -23.00
CA GLU A 370 3.29 15.42 -22.05
C GLU A 370 3.32 14.60 -20.77
N ASN A 371 3.47 13.26 -20.86
CA ASN A 371 3.56 12.37 -19.70
C ASN A 371 4.74 12.72 -18.78
N LEU A 372 5.94 12.93 -19.36
CA LEU A 372 7.14 13.28 -18.60
C LEU A 372 6.98 14.62 -17.86
N ASN A 373 6.44 15.64 -18.53
CA ASN A 373 6.17 16.93 -17.88
C ASN A 373 5.12 16.81 -16.77
N PHE A 374 4.09 16.00 -16.98
CA PHE A 374 3.07 15.74 -15.97
C PHE A 374 3.65 15.05 -14.75
N LEU A 375 4.47 14.00 -14.94
CA LEU A 375 5.10 13.30 -13.82
C LEU A 375 6.01 14.20 -12.99
N CYS A 376 6.81 15.07 -13.63
CA CYS A 376 7.61 16.07 -12.92
C CYS A 376 6.75 16.97 -12.04
N ALA A 377 5.63 17.42 -12.57
CA ALA A 377 4.76 18.37 -11.87
C ALA A 377 4.08 17.77 -10.64
N ILE A 378 3.66 16.49 -10.70
CA ILE A 378 2.92 15.84 -9.62
C ILE A 378 3.82 15.15 -8.60
N ALA A 379 5.02 14.71 -8.97
CA ALA A 379 5.90 13.92 -8.10
C ALA A 379 6.09 14.51 -6.69
N PRO A 380 6.30 15.82 -6.49
CA PRO A 380 6.47 16.39 -5.15
C PRO A 380 5.24 16.26 -4.23
N GLU A 381 4.06 16.06 -4.80
CA GLU A 381 2.79 15.96 -4.06
C GLU A 381 2.45 14.52 -3.63
N LEU A 382 3.12 13.54 -4.25
CA LEU A 382 2.91 12.13 -3.99
C LEU A 382 3.73 11.64 -2.79
N GLY A 383 3.37 10.48 -2.22
CA GLY A 383 4.07 9.84 -1.12
C GLY A 383 4.04 8.32 -1.23
N GLY A 384 4.85 7.66 -0.36
CA GLY A 384 4.93 6.23 -0.28
C GLY A 384 5.27 5.55 -1.60
N ASN A 385 4.63 4.42 -1.88
CA ASN A 385 4.82 3.65 -3.10
C ASN A 385 4.49 4.43 -4.38
N TRP A 386 3.57 5.40 -4.33
CA TRP A 386 3.21 6.24 -5.49
C TRP A 386 4.38 7.10 -5.94
N LEU A 387 5.07 7.75 -5.00
CA LEU A 387 6.22 8.58 -5.33
C LEU A 387 7.39 7.75 -5.87
N THR A 388 7.68 6.60 -5.26
CA THR A 388 8.77 5.73 -5.71
C THR A 388 8.54 5.22 -7.12
N ASN A 389 7.29 4.85 -7.46
CA ASN A 389 6.91 4.36 -8.79
C ASN A 389 6.99 5.46 -9.85
N VAL A 390 6.36 6.61 -9.58
CA VAL A 390 6.37 7.77 -10.49
C VAL A 390 7.80 8.23 -10.76
N ASN A 391 8.62 8.29 -9.73
CA ASN A 391 10.00 8.73 -9.85
C ASN A 391 10.86 7.78 -10.69
N GLY A 392 10.71 6.46 -10.49
CA GLY A 392 11.41 5.45 -11.30
C GLY A 392 11.09 5.59 -12.79
N SER A 393 9.82 5.65 -13.14
CA SER A 393 9.39 5.80 -14.54
C SER A 393 9.84 7.12 -15.16
N LEU A 394 9.74 8.22 -14.42
CA LEU A 394 10.23 9.53 -14.85
C LEU A 394 11.73 9.48 -15.19
N HIS A 395 12.55 8.94 -14.26
CA HIS A 395 14.00 8.90 -14.43
C HIS A 395 14.43 8.04 -15.61
N GLU A 396 13.94 6.80 -15.67
CA GLU A 396 14.30 5.85 -16.72
C GLU A 396 13.87 6.33 -18.10
N THR A 397 12.65 6.87 -18.22
CA THR A 397 12.16 7.37 -19.49
C THR A 397 12.86 8.67 -19.91
N ALA A 398 13.16 9.58 -18.98
CA ALA A 398 13.92 10.79 -19.28
C ALA A 398 15.31 10.47 -19.86
N LEU A 399 15.95 9.38 -19.43
CA LEU A 399 17.22 8.91 -20.01
C LEU A 399 17.11 8.44 -21.46
N MET A 400 15.90 8.01 -21.90
CA MET A 400 15.65 7.53 -23.27
C MET A 400 15.49 8.66 -24.28
N PHE A 401 15.26 9.88 -23.81
CA PHE A 401 14.95 11.05 -24.65
C PHE A 401 15.89 12.23 -24.38
N PRO A 402 17.21 12.07 -24.58
CA PRO A 402 18.21 13.11 -24.35
C PRO A 402 18.07 14.33 -25.28
N GLU A 403 17.29 14.20 -26.35
CA GLU A 403 17.05 15.23 -27.34
C GLU A 403 16.11 16.34 -26.85
N PHE A 404 15.26 16.09 -25.84
CA PHE A 404 14.37 17.09 -25.31
C PHE A 404 15.11 18.13 -24.45
N ARG A 405 14.71 19.40 -24.55
CA ARG A 405 15.29 20.50 -23.76
C ARG A 405 15.12 20.30 -22.26
N GLN A 406 14.00 19.73 -21.85
CA GLN A 406 13.64 19.49 -20.46
C GLN A 406 14.34 18.29 -19.85
N GLN A 407 15.04 17.47 -20.60
CA GLN A 407 15.64 16.22 -20.13
C GLN A 407 16.49 16.38 -18.86
N LYS A 408 17.32 17.45 -18.81
CA LYS A 408 18.12 17.73 -17.61
C LYS A 408 17.26 18.11 -16.40
N GLU A 409 16.19 18.86 -16.61
CA GLU A 409 15.23 19.23 -15.59
C GLU A 409 14.51 18.00 -15.06
N TRP A 410 13.98 17.15 -15.93
CA TRP A 410 13.34 15.87 -15.55
C TRP A 410 14.25 14.98 -14.69
N LEU A 411 15.54 14.87 -15.03
CA LEU A 411 16.51 14.11 -14.26
C LEU A 411 16.81 14.75 -12.91
N MET A 412 16.86 16.08 -12.82
CA MET A 412 17.06 16.79 -11.55
C MET A 412 15.82 16.68 -10.66
N ASP A 413 14.63 16.79 -11.22
CA ASP A 413 13.37 16.64 -10.49
C ASP A 413 13.22 15.20 -9.98
N SER A 414 13.57 14.22 -10.82
CA SER A 414 13.62 12.82 -10.41
C SER A 414 14.60 12.59 -9.25
N LYS A 415 15.81 13.17 -9.29
CA LYS A 415 16.75 13.08 -8.18
C LYS A 415 16.16 13.72 -6.91
N SER A 416 15.53 14.86 -7.03
CA SER A 416 14.89 15.55 -5.90
C SER A 416 13.75 14.73 -5.30
N ALA A 417 12.92 14.14 -6.16
CA ALA A 417 11.84 13.22 -5.76
C ALA A 417 12.38 11.94 -5.09
N PHE A 418 13.49 11.40 -5.58
CA PHE A 418 14.19 10.27 -4.95
C PHE A 418 14.65 10.61 -3.51
N GLU A 419 15.32 11.74 -3.32
CA GLU A 419 15.77 12.18 -2.00
C GLU A 419 14.60 12.54 -1.08
N LEU A 420 13.51 13.10 -1.62
CA LEU A 420 12.27 13.35 -0.89
C LEU A 420 11.63 12.05 -0.40
N SER A 421 11.52 11.03 -1.25
CA SER A 421 11.00 9.72 -0.86
C SER A 421 11.82 9.12 0.28
N LEU A 422 13.14 9.07 0.15
CA LEU A 422 14.02 8.59 1.23
C LEU A 422 13.87 9.38 2.54
N SER A 423 13.70 10.70 2.45
CA SER A 423 13.61 11.53 3.66
C SER A 423 12.28 11.40 4.37
N ARG A 424 11.17 11.29 3.62
CA ARG A 424 9.81 11.37 4.12
C ARG A 424 9.15 10.00 4.30
N ASP A 425 9.37 9.08 3.34
CA ASP A 425 8.61 7.84 3.24
C ASP A 425 9.38 6.61 3.76
N PHE A 426 10.61 6.83 4.28
CA PHE A 426 11.40 5.80 4.92
C PHE A 426 11.94 6.27 6.27
N HIS A 427 11.76 5.46 7.28
CA HIS A 427 12.34 5.67 8.60
C HIS A 427 13.89 5.58 8.54
N PRO A 428 14.62 6.15 9.52
CA PRO A 428 16.09 6.03 9.60
C PRO A 428 16.60 4.59 9.61
N SER A 429 15.80 3.64 10.11
CA SER A 429 16.09 2.19 10.09
C SER A 429 15.96 1.54 8.72
N GLY A 430 15.37 2.23 7.74
CA GLY A 430 15.08 1.74 6.39
C GLY A 430 13.70 1.09 6.25
N LYS A 431 12.87 1.07 7.30
CA LYS A 431 11.46 0.64 7.17
C LYS A 431 10.68 1.69 6.40
N GLU A 432 9.87 1.25 5.44
CA GLU A 432 8.94 2.08 4.69
C GLU A 432 7.68 2.39 5.54
N ILE A 433 7.03 3.54 5.32
CA ILE A 433 5.97 4.07 6.21
C ILE A 433 4.59 3.44 6.03
N GLU A 434 4.30 2.78 4.92
CA GLU A 434 2.93 2.31 4.57
C GLU A 434 2.47 1.07 5.34
N ASP A 435 3.34 0.51 6.18
CA ASP A 435 3.02 -0.50 7.18
C ASP A 435 2.46 -1.82 6.61
N SER A 436 2.93 -2.21 5.41
CA SER A 436 2.57 -3.45 4.74
C SER A 436 3.78 -4.23 4.26
N THR A 437 3.74 -5.58 4.43
CA THR A 437 4.81 -6.48 3.97
C THR A 437 4.80 -6.74 2.47
N MET A 438 3.78 -6.30 1.75
CA MET A 438 3.73 -6.32 0.28
C MET A 438 4.18 -4.99 -0.33
N TYR A 439 3.75 -3.86 0.23
CA TYR A 439 4.07 -2.54 -0.31
C TYR A 439 5.50 -2.11 -0.01
N MET A 440 6.05 -2.47 1.15
CA MET A 440 7.45 -2.19 1.48
C MET A 440 8.44 -2.76 0.45
N PRO A 441 8.42 -4.07 0.06
CA PRO A 441 9.30 -4.58 -1.00
C PRO A 441 9.04 -3.94 -2.37
N PHE A 442 7.80 -3.59 -2.68
CA PHE A 442 7.44 -2.90 -3.92
C PHE A 442 8.11 -1.52 -3.99
N ALA A 443 7.89 -0.66 -2.99
CA ALA A 443 8.48 0.68 -2.92
C ALA A 443 10.03 0.62 -2.87
N THR A 444 10.59 -0.31 -2.07
CA THR A 444 12.04 -0.48 -1.91
C THR A 444 12.72 -0.90 -3.21
N SER A 445 12.12 -1.82 -3.98
CA SER A 445 12.72 -2.29 -5.25
C SER A 445 12.74 -1.21 -6.32
N GLN A 446 11.66 -0.43 -6.42
CA GLN A 446 11.57 0.73 -7.33
C GLN A 446 12.63 1.78 -6.96
N LEU A 447 12.73 2.09 -5.68
CA LEU A 447 13.69 3.08 -5.19
C LEU A 447 15.14 2.65 -5.44
N PHE A 448 15.47 1.36 -5.25
CA PHE A 448 16.80 0.84 -5.54
C PHE A 448 17.12 0.86 -7.04
N GLY A 449 16.16 0.53 -7.90
CA GLY A 449 16.31 0.66 -9.35
C GLY A 449 16.65 2.09 -9.76
N THR A 450 15.89 3.04 -9.26
CA THR A 450 16.12 4.48 -9.50
C THR A 450 17.50 4.93 -8.97
N TYR A 451 17.90 4.48 -7.78
CA TYR A 451 19.21 4.75 -7.22
C TYR A 451 20.35 4.30 -8.15
N VAL A 452 20.28 3.05 -8.63
CA VAL A 452 21.29 2.50 -9.54
C VAL A 452 21.33 3.31 -10.85
N SER A 453 20.18 3.67 -11.38
CA SER A 453 20.07 4.48 -12.61
C SER A 453 20.68 5.87 -12.43
N ILE A 454 20.37 6.58 -11.33
CA ILE A 454 20.95 7.89 -10.99
C ILE A 454 22.49 7.80 -10.88
N LYS A 455 23.01 6.76 -10.22
CA LYS A 455 24.46 6.56 -10.07
C LYS A 455 25.14 6.28 -11.41
N ASN A 456 24.52 5.45 -12.27
CA ASN A 456 25.03 5.15 -13.61
C ASN A 456 25.04 6.39 -14.52
N ALA A 457 24.10 7.30 -14.33
CA ALA A 457 24.06 8.59 -15.00
C ALA A 457 25.11 9.59 -14.47
N GLY A 458 25.92 9.22 -13.47
CA GLY A 458 26.96 10.06 -12.87
C GLY A 458 26.44 11.20 -12.00
N VAL A 459 25.19 11.14 -11.57
CA VAL A 459 24.54 12.16 -10.74
C VAL A 459 24.88 11.93 -9.27
N THR A 460 25.30 12.97 -8.57
CA THR A 460 25.64 12.91 -7.14
C THR A 460 24.38 12.89 -6.28
N ILE A 461 24.31 11.94 -5.36
CA ILE A 461 23.28 11.79 -4.33
C ILE A 461 23.82 12.30 -3.00
N SER A 462 23.00 12.88 -2.13
CA SER A 462 23.41 13.38 -0.81
C SER A 462 23.90 12.23 0.09
N ALA A 463 24.87 12.52 0.98
CA ALA A 463 25.41 11.52 1.91
C ALA A 463 24.33 10.96 2.86
N GLU A 464 23.34 11.76 3.23
CA GLU A 464 22.19 11.33 4.04
C GLU A 464 21.34 10.29 3.29
N SER A 465 21.01 10.57 2.03
CA SER A 465 20.26 9.65 1.16
C SER A 465 21.04 8.36 0.89
N GLU A 466 22.37 8.43 0.68
CA GLU A 466 23.24 7.25 0.57
C GLU A 466 23.19 6.39 1.84
N GLN A 467 23.23 7.02 3.02
CA GLN A 467 23.16 6.30 4.29
C GLN A 467 21.80 5.62 4.49
N LYS A 468 20.70 6.31 4.22
CA LYS A 468 19.34 5.70 4.28
C LYS A 468 19.22 4.57 3.26
N MET A 469 19.67 4.80 2.02
CA MET A 469 19.64 3.81 0.96
C MET A 469 20.32 2.51 1.37
N SER A 470 21.43 2.59 2.11
CA SER A 470 22.15 1.41 2.62
C SER A 470 21.35 0.56 3.64
N ARG A 471 20.14 0.98 4.06
CA ARG A 471 19.34 0.31 5.09
C ARG A 471 17.95 -0.12 4.61
N ILE A 472 17.52 0.28 3.41
CA ILE A 472 16.14 0.07 2.95
C ILE A 472 15.70 -1.39 2.88
N TYR A 473 16.63 -2.35 2.78
CA TYR A 473 16.34 -3.78 2.80
C TYR A 473 16.52 -4.42 4.17
N ASP A 474 17.03 -3.71 5.18
CA ASP A 474 17.31 -4.31 6.49
C ASP A 474 16.04 -4.84 7.14
N CYS A 475 14.98 -4.03 7.22
CA CYS A 475 13.71 -4.43 7.83
C CYS A 475 13.12 -5.67 7.17
N MET A 476 13.03 -5.65 5.84
CA MET A 476 12.51 -6.78 5.05
C MET A 476 13.26 -8.09 5.31
N ALA A 477 14.60 -8.04 5.28
CA ALA A 477 15.43 -9.22 5.48
C ALA A 477 15.25 -9.81 6.88
N TRP A 478 15.22 -8.95 7.90
CA TRP A 478 15.08 -9.39 9.29
C TRP A 478 13.69 -9.93 9.61
N MET A 479 12.63 -9.46 8.92
CA MET A 479 11.27 -9.96 9.10
C MET A 479 11.06 -11.38 8.57
N ASN A 480 11.88 -11.82 7.60
CA ASN A 480 11.73 -13.14 7.03
C ASN A 480 11.66 -14.20 8.11
N TYR A 481 10.66 -15.05 7.98
CA TYR A 481 10.62 -16.30 8.74
C TYR A 481 11.76 -17.24 8.34
N PRO A 482 12.10 -18.22 9.17
CA PRO A 482 13.17 -19.18 8.87
C PRO A 482 13.02 -19.94 7.56
N ASP A 483 11.81 -20.12 7.04
CA ASP A 483 11.54 -20.73 5.72
C ASP A 483 11.63 -19.75 4.56
N SER A 484 12.04 -18.50 4.81
CA SER A 484 12.09 -17.38 3.85
C SER A 484 10.74 -16.83 3.42
N SER A 485 9.64 -17.21 4.06
CA SER A 485 8.36 -16.50 3.92
C SER A 485 8.33 -15.23 4.79
N ASN A 486 7.38 -14.34 4.56
CA ASN A 486 7.11 -13.16 5.39
C ASN A 486 5.79 -13.31 6.16
N PRO A 487 5.66 -12.67 7.32
CA PRO A 487 4.35 -12.39 7.86
C PRO A 487 3.54 -11.54 6.86
N THR A 488 2.22 -11.76 6.80
CA THR A 488 1.32 -11.04 5.89
C THR A 488 0.72 -9.81 6.58
N ILE A 489 1.55 -8.81 6.91
CA ILE A 489 1.12 -7.63 7.66
C ILE A 489 0.44 -6.61 6.73
N GLY A 490 -0.73 -6.10 7.16
CA GLY A 490 -1.49 -5.08 6.43
C GLY A 490 -2.00 -5.57 5.07
N ASP A 491 -2.10 -4.67 4.08
CA ASP A 491 -2.52 -5.00 2.73
C ASP A 491 -1.51 -5.94 2.05
N CYS A 492 -1.60 -7.22 2.36
CA CYS A 492 -0.72 -8.25 1.83
C CYS A 492 -1.51 -9.52 1.49
N HIS A 493 -1.17 -10.15 0.37
CA HIS A 493 -1.76 -11.43 -0.02
C HIS A 493 -0.79 -12.58 0.28
N ARG A 494 -1.23 -13.64 0.93
CA ARG A 494 -0.38 -14.79 1.26
C ARG A 494 0.21 -15.50 0.04
N ASP A 495 -0.48 -15.53 -1.09
CA ASP A 495 -0.02 -16.11 -2.35
C ASP A 495 0.74 -15.14 -3.25
N SER A 496 0.92 -13.89 -2.82
CA SER A 496 1.80 -12.94 -3.50
C SER A 496 3.22 -13.52 -3.63
N PRO A 497 3.87 -13.39 -4.78
CA PRO A 497 5.29 -13.73 -4.91
C PRO A 497 6.16 -13.01 -3.87
N LEU A 498 5.77 -11.78 -3.48
CA LEU A 498 6.46 -10.98 -2.46
C LEU A 498 6.29 -11.57 -1.04
N ALA A 499 5.17 -12.25 -0.75
CA ALA A 499 4.95 -12.92 0.53
C ALA A 499 5.59 -14.31 0.59
N LYS A 500 5.73 -15.01 -0.54
CA LYS A 500 6.27 -16.40 -0.59
C LYS A 500 7.78 -16.50 -0.75
N ASN A 501 8.41 -15.49 -1.36
CA ASN A 501 9.84 -15.50 -1.69
C ASN A 501 10.49 -14.20 -1.19
N ALA A 502 10.27 -13.88 0.02
CA ALA A 502 10.34 -12.55 0.55
C ALA A 502 11.73 -11.95 0.66
N VAL A 503 12.81 -12.66 0.49
CA VAL A 503 14.12 -12.01 0.43
C VAL A 503 14.50 -11.71 -1.01
N VAL A 504 13.82 -10.76 -1.59
CA VAL A 504 14.26 -10.16 -2.85
C VAL A 504 15.30 -9.05 -2.58
N VAL A 505 16.22 -9.26 -1.63
CA VAL A 505 17.37 -8.37 -1.52
C VAL A 505 18.27 -8.63 -2.73
N PRO A 506 18.44 -7.66 -3.64
CA PRO A 506 19.25 -7.86 -4.84
C PRO A 506 20.70 -8.16 -4.48
N ASP A 507 21.34 -9.07 -5.23
CA ASP A 507 22.77 -9.40 -5.00
C ASP A 507 23.66 -8.17 -5.22
N ASP A 508 23.27 -7.27 -6.13
CA ASP A 508 23.99 -6.03 -6.38
C ASP A 508 23.88 -5.06 -5.19
N TYR A 509 22.72 -5.02 -4.51
CA TYR A 509 22.57 -4.27 -3.26
C TYR A 509 23.48 -4.82 -2.18
N LEU A 510 23.51 -6.14 -1.99
CA LEU A 510 24.36 -6.80 -0.98
C LEU A 510 25.84 -6.50 -1.19
N LYS A 511 26.28 -6.51 -2.45
CA LYS A 511 27.67 -6.17 -2.82
C LYS A 511 27.95 -4.68 -2.64
N LEU A 512 27.07 -3.82 -3.14
CA LEU A 512 27.24 -2.36 -3.16
C LEU A 512 27.37 -1.79 -1.74
N PHE A 513 26.52 -2.25 -0.82
CA PHE A 513 26.48 -1.77 0.56
C PHE A 513 27.18 -2.69 1.57
N ASN A 514 27.89 -3.73 1.11
CA ASN A 514 28.61 -4.69 1.94
C ASN A 514 27.75 -5.24 3.10
N LYS A 515 26.70 -6.00 2.77
CA LYS A 515 25.70 -6.55 3.71
C LYS A 515 25.85 -8.06 3.91
N PRO A 516 26.94 -8.55 4.57
CA PRO A 516 27.15 -9.99 4.77
C PRO A 516 26.12 -10.63 5.70
N ASP A 517 25.53 -9.89 6.64
CA ASP A 517 24.46 -10.32 7.51
C ASP A 517 23.13 -10.57 6.75
N LEU A 518 22.77 -9.66 5.83
CA LEU A 518 21.60 -9.89 4.97
C LEU A 518 21.82 -11.05 3.99
N LEU A 519 23.05 -11.25 3.51
CA LEU A 519 23.38 -12.43 2.69
C LEU A 519 23.20 -13.73 3.49
N TYR A 520 23.60 -13.73 4.78
CA TYR A 520 23.38 -14.87 5.67
C TYR A 520 21.90 -15.19 5.83
N ILE A 521 21.07 -14.19 6.08
CA ILE A 521 19.60 -14.34 6.18
C ILE A 521 19.03 -14.88 4.87
N LYS A 522 19.33 -14.22 3.73
CA LYS A 522 18.88 -14.59 2.39
C LYS A 522 19.22 -16.05 2.05
N THR A 523 20.39 -16.52 2.44
CA THR A 523 20.86 -17.88 2.11
C THR A 523 20.59 -18.91 3.20
N GLN A 524 19.83 -18.56 4.24
CA GLN A 524 19.52 -19.45 5.37
C GLN A 524 20.79 -20.00 6.02
N GLY A 525 21.76 -19.14 6.26
CA GLY A 525 23.01 -19.49 6.93
C GLY A 525 24.08 -20.16 6.07
N LYS A 526 23.86 -20.28 4.73
CA LYS A 526 24.81 -20.93 3.83
C LYS A 526 25.98 -20.04 3.40
N GLN A 527 25.74 -18.71 3.34
CA GLN A 527 26.75 -17.71 2.92
C GLN A 527 26.60 -16.44 3.78
N GLY A 528 27.65 -15.59 3.77
CA GLY A 528 27.66 -14.34 4.53
C GLY A 528 28.16 -14.50 5.96
N ALA A 529 27.82 -13.54 6.81
CA ALA A 529 28.18 -13.52 8.22
C ALA A 529 26.92 -13.55 9.09
N MET A 530 26.89 -14.45 10.08
CA MET A 530 25.78 -14.55 11.02
C MET A 530 25.53 -13.19 11.70
N PRO A 531 24.28 -12.70 11.74
CA PRO A 531 23.96 -11.49 12.49
C PRO A 531 24.41 -11.58 13.95
N SER A 532 24.96 -10.50 14.49
CA SER A 532 25.52 -10.43 15.85
C SER A 532 24.46 -10.55 16.96
N ARG A 533 23.19 -10.35 16.64
CA ARG A 533 22.04 -10.48 17.55
C ARG A 533 21.00 -11.37 16.92
N ALA A 534 20.28 -12.15 17.75
CA ALA A 534 19.19 -12.98 17.27
C ALA A 534 17.92 -12.17 16.97
N SER A 535 17.63 -11.18 17.79
CA SER A 535 16.44 -10.34 17.74
C SER A 535 16.80 -8.89 17.40
N ARG A 536 15.85 -8.17 16.79
CA ARG A 536 16.07 -6.78 16.35
C ARG A 536 14.78 -5.95 16.46
N ALA A 537 14.94 -4.68 16.88
CA ALA A 537 13.90 -3.66 16.81
C ALA A 537 14.19 -2.69 15.66
N PHE A 538 13.13 -2.29 15.00
CA PHE A 538 13.04 -1.15 14.11
C PHE A 538 12.15 -0.11 14.80
N SER A 539 12.65 0.42 15.94
CA SER A 539 11.87 1.23 16.89
C SER A 539 11.25 2.47 16.29
N ASP A 540 11.94 3.12 15.34
CA ASP A 540 11.43 4.29 14.61
C ASP A 540 10.26 3.96 13.67
N GLY A 541 10.17 2.70 13.24
CA GLY A 541 9.07 2.16 12.45
C GLY A 541 8.11 1.26 13.23
N GLY A 542 8.37 1.02 14.52
CA GLY A 542 7.52 0.27 15.44
C GLY A 542 7.39 -1.22 15.16
N TRP A 543 8.42 -1.86 14.56
CA TRP A 543 8.45 -3.29 14.23
C TRP A 543 9.55 -4.02 14.99
N TYR A 544 9.17 -5.12 15.65
CA TYR A 544 10.06 -5.86 16.55
C TYR A 544 10.10 -7.34 16.18
N ILE A 545 11.30 -7.88 16.03
CA ILE A 545 11.53 -9.28 15.70
C ILE A 545 12.23 -9.95 16.89
N MET A 546 11.57 -10.90 17.52
CA MET A 546 12.08 -11.75 18.59
C MET A 546 12.36 -13.13 18.03
N ARG A 547 13.62 -13.56 18.02
CA ARG A 547 14.07 -14.83 17.41
C ARG A 547 14.97 -15.61 18.37
N THR A 548 14.89 -16.93 18.31
CA THR A 548 15.71 -17.82 19.14
C THR A 548 17.18 -17.72 18.83
N ALA A 549 17.60 -18.04 17.59
CA ALA A 549 18.99 -18.01 17.13
C ALA A 549 19.04 -18.10 15.59
N TRP A 550 20.17 -17.68 15.02
CA TRP A 550 20.43 -17.80 13.58
C TRP A 550 21.08 -19.13 13.17
N ASP A 551 21.74 -19.82 14.10
CA ASP A 551 22.44 -21.09 13.90
C ASP A 551 21.61 -22.33 14.29
N THR A 552 20.30 -22.16 14.50
CA THR A 552 19.35 -23.28 14.74
C THR A 552 19.47 -24.34 13.64
N LYS A 553 19.45 -25.62 14.05
CA LYS A 553 19.53 -26.76 13.12
C LYS A 553 18.34 -27.71 13.35
N PRO A 554 17.54 -28.03 12.33
CA PRO A 554 17.48 -27.36 10.99
C PRO A 554 17.17 -25.86 11.10
N TYR A 555 17.54 -25.08 10.09
CA TYR A 555 17.37 -23.61 10.13
C TYR A 555 15.89 -23.20 10.29
N GLU A 556 14.99 -23.94 9.67
CA GLU A 556 13.53 -23.76 9.74
C GLU A 556 12.95 -24.10 11.12
N ASP A 557 13.68 -24.78 12.01
CA ASP A 557 13.23 -25.06 13.38
C ASP A 557 13.39 -23.85 14.32
N ALA A 558 13.98 -22.73 13.87
CA ALA A 558 14.03 -21.51 14.66
C ALA A 558 12.60 -20.98 14.93
N ARG A 559 12.44 -20.35 16.10
CA ARG A 559 11.16 -19.72 16.51
C ARG A 559 11.32 -18.22 16.42
N GLN A 560 10.31 -17.57 15.88
CA GLN A 560 10.29 -16.14 15.66
C GLN A 560 8.91 -15.57 15.92
N MET A 561 8.84 -14.45 16.63
CA MET A 561 7.64 -13.66 16.80
C MET A 561 7.90 -12.27 16.23
N PHE A 562 6.96 -11.79 15.45
CA PHE A 562 6.86 -10.39 15.05
C PHE A 562 5.86 -9.68 15.98
N PHE A 563 6.20 -8.47 16.41
CA PHE A 563 5.33 -7.61 17.20
C PHE A 563 5.25 -6.22 16.55
N LYS A 564 4.04 -5.71 16.41
CA LYS A 564 3.73 -4.42 15.81
C LYS A 564 3.32 -3.40 16.87
N CYS A 565 4.03 -2.27 16.93
CA CYS A 565 3.71 -1.09 17.73
C CYS A 565 4.06 0.16 16.92
N SER A 566 3.43 0.28 15.73
CA SER A 566 3.81 1.22 14.67
C SER A 566 2.78 2.32 14.48
N THR A 567 3.04 3.18 13.50
CA THR A 567 2.03 4.07 12.95
C THR A 567 1.17 3.28 11.97
N THR A 568 -0.15 3.35 12.06
CA THR A 568 -1.04 2.85 11.02
C THR A 568 -1.13 3.92 9.93
N ARG A 569 -0.52 3.68 8.76
CA ARG A 569 -0.58 4.58 7.60
C ARG A 569 -0.68 3.77 6.31
N GLY A 570 -1.25 4.39 5.30
CA GLY A 570 -1.32 3.84 3.95
C GLY A 570 -2.05 2.49 3.93
N HIS A 571 -1.30 1.41 3.98
CA HIS A 571 -1.75 0.05 3.82
C HIS A 571 -1.77 -0.77 5.12
N GLY A 572 -1.65 -0.13 6.28
CA GLY A 572 -1.75 -0.79 7.59
C GLY A 572 -3.20 -0.98 8.05
N HIS A 573 -3.46 -2.03 8.81
CA HIS A 573 -4.76 -2.34 9.40
C HIS A 573 -4.91 -1.77 10.82
N PRO A 574 -6.14 -1.76 11.41
CA PRO A 574 -6.37 -1.36 12.80
C PRO A 574 -5.96 -2.48 13.79
N ASP A 575 -4.67 -2.77 13.86
CA ASP A 575 -4.05 -3.96 14.45
C ASP A 575 -2.87 -3.62 15.39
N GLN A 576 -2.89 -2.46 16.04
CA GLN A 576 -1.83 -2.07 16.97
C GLN A 576 -1.63 -3.13 18.05
N LEU A 577 -0.35 -3.36 18.39
CA LEU A 577 0.12 -4.36 19.35
C LEU A 577 -0.17 -5.81 18.93
N GLU A 578 -0.36 -6.07 17.63
CA GLU A 578 -0.50 -7.41 17.07
C GLU A 578 0.79 -8.23 17.19
N VAL A 579 0.64 -9.55 17.26
CA VAL A 579 1.72 -10.53 17.16
C VAL A 579 1.43 -11.55 16.07
N THR A 580 2.46 -11.90 15.28
CA THR A 580 2.48 -13.11 14.46
C THR A 580 3.62 -14.03 14.91
N MET A 581 3.51 -15.33 14.66
CA MET A 581 4.48 -16.31 15.18
C MET A 581 4.77 -17.43 14.20
N TYR A 582 6.06 -17.71 14.03
CA TYR A 582 6.58 -18.87 13.31
C TYR A 582 7.37 -19.80 14.24
N ALA A 583 7.18 -21.11 14.11
CA ALA A 583 7.94 -22.08 14.87
C ALA A 583 8.03 -23.43 14.12
N TYR A 584 9.21 -24.06 14.16
CA TYR A 584 9.45 -25.43 13.70
C TYR A 584 8.89 -25.72 12.30
N GLY A 585 9.24 -24.89 11.32
CA GLY A 585 8.93 -25.11 9.91
C GLY A 585 7.59 -24.55 9.44
N ARG A 586 6.89 -23.77 10.26
CA ARG A 586 5.62 -23.15 9.83
C ARG A 586 5.24 -21.89 10.60
N GLU A 587 4.46 -21.03 9.95
CA GLU A 587 3.72 -19.96 10.62
C GLU A 587 2.55 -20.57 11.42
N ILE A 588 2.40 -20.13 12.66
CA ILE A 588 1.38 -20.62 13.60
C ILE A 588 0.31 -19.55 13.84
N LEU A 589 0.73 -18.34 14.20
CA LEU A 589 -0.15 -17.18 14.31
C LEU A 589 0.17 -16.24 13.13
N THR A 590 -0.85 -15.76 12.47
CA THR A 590 -0.73 -14.94 11.26
C THR A 590 -1.56 -13.67 11.36
N ASP A 591 -1.17 -12.64 10.62
CA ASP A 591 -2.07 -11.58 10.18
C ASP A 591 -2.91 -12.13 9.01
N PRO A 592 -4.21 -11.85 8.93
CA PRO A 592 -5.07 -12.37 7.87
C PRO A 592 -4.77 -11.79 6.49
N GLY A 593 -4.13 -10.61 6.39
CA GLY A 593 -3.85 -9.92 5.13
C GLY A 593 -5.09 -9.30 4.47
N MET A 594 -4.99 -8.96 3.17
CA MET A 594 -6.02 -8.29 2.39
C MET A 594 -6.29 -9.04 1.07
N PRO A 595 -7.54 -9.46 0.73
CA PRO A 595 -7.82 -10.17 -0.52
C PRO A 595 -8.00 -9.25 -1.73
N SER A 596 -8.64 -8.11 -1.54
CA SER A 596 -8.93 -7.10 -2.56
C SER A 596 -9.64 -5.91 -1.94
N TYR A 597 -9.45 -4.72 -2.52
CA TYR A 597 -10.08 -3.49 -2.04
C TYR A 597 -11.56 -3.40 -2.41
N GLY A 598 -12.37 -2.77 -1.52
CA GLY A 598 -13.76 -2.45 -1.76
C GLY A 598 -14.67 -3.66 -1.96
N THR A 599 -14.37 -4.78 -1.34
CA THR A 599 -15.18 -6.00 -1.44
C THR A 599 -15.63 -6.48 -0.06
N PRO A 600 -16.79 -7.19 0.05
CA PRO A 600 -17.24 -7.78 1.33
C PRO A 600 -16.26 -8.81 1.93
N LYS A 601 -15.24 -9.22 1.18
CA LYS A 601 -14.17 -10.10 1.69
C LYS A 601 -13.17 -9.34 2.56
N GLU A 602 -12.96 -8.06 2.27
CA GLU A 602 -12.15 -7.15 3.07
C GLU A 602 -12.70 -7.05 4.49
N ASP A 603 -14.02 -6.89 4.65
CA ASP A 603 -14.70 -6.77 5.95
C ASP A 603 -14.48 -7.98 6.88
N GLN A 604 -14.03 -9.12 6.37
CA GLN A 604 -13.76 -10.32 7.16
C GLN A 604 -12.34 -10.37 7.73
N VAL A 605 -11.41 -9.61 7.18
CA VAL A 605 -9.97 -9.71 7.49
C VAL A 605 -9.36 -8.40 7.97
N HIS A 606 -9.92 -7.26 7.59
CA HIS A 606 -9.41 -5.94 7.95
C HIS A 606 -9.70 -5.52 9.41
N PRO A 607 -10.88 -5.85 10.05
CA PRO A 607 -11.22 -5.36 11.38
C PRO A 607 -10.25 -5.83 12.47
N THR A 608 -10.10 -5.05 13.54
CA THR A 608 -9.27 -5.37 14.72
C THR A 608 -9.54 -6.77 15.28
N SER A 609 -10.80 -7.23 15.22
CA SER A 609 -11.20 -8.56 15.71
C SER A 609 -10.60 -9.71 14.92
N ALA A 610 -10.08 -9.47 13.70
CA ALA A 610 -9.41 -10.48 12.88
C ALA A 610 -7.91 -10.62 13.20
N HIS A 611 -7.35 -9.77 14.06
CA HIS A 611 -5.92 -9.71 14.36
C HIS A 611 -5.60 -10.22 15.77
N SER A 612 -4.33 -10.63 16.00
CA SER A 612 -3.88 -11.17 17.30
C SER A 612 -3.58 -10.06 18.31
N THR A 613 -4.60 -9.26 18.61
CA THR A 613 -4.57 -8.12 19.55
C THR A 613 -5.85 -8.05 20.39
N ILE A 614 -5.99 -7.00 21.22
CA ILE A 614 -7.22 -6.77 22.01
C ILE A 614 -8.18 -5.89 21.23
N CYS A 615 -9.43 -6.36 21.12
CA CYS A 615 -10.57 -5.60 20.61
C CYS A 615 -11.47 -5.18 21.82
N VAL A 616 -11.83 -3.90 21.87
CA VAL A 616 -12.67 -3.33 22.95
C VAL A 616 -14.06 -3.02 22.42
N ASP A 617 -15.08 -3.53 23.09
CA ASP A 617 -16.51 -3.34 22.76
C ASP A 617 -16.87 -3.72 21.32
N GLU A 618 -16.15 -4.70 20.74
CA GLU A 618 -16.32 -5.17 19.37
C GLU A 618 -16.14 -4.05 18.32
N LYS A 619 -15.30 -3.04 18.63
CA LYS A 619 -15.00 -1.90 17.75
C LYS A 619 -13.58 -1.98 17.23
N ASP A 620 -13.36 -1.38 16.08
CA ASP A 620 -12.03 -1.23 15.52
C ASP A 620 -11.21 -0.20 16.28
N GLN A 621 -9.91 -0.41 16.31
CA GLN A 621 -8.93 0.56 16.75
C GLN A 621 -8.95 1.79 15.82
N SER A 622 -8.82 2.99 16.41
CA SER A 622 -8.56 4.19 15.62
C SER A 622 -7.12 4.18 15.08
N GLN A 623 -6.91 4.91 13.98
CA GLN A 623 -5.58 5.02 13.34
C GLN A 623 -4.63 5.93 14.15
N ILE A 624 -4.24 5.49 15.34
CA ILE A 624 -3.30 6.17 16.24
C ILE A 624 -2.03 5.32 16.36
N SER A 625 -0.89 5.99 16.31
CA SER A 625 0.42 5.33 16.44
C SER A 625 0.59 4.65 17.80
N GLY A 626 1.18 3.45 17.78
CA GLY A 626 1.73 2.84 18.99
C GLY A 626 2.96 3.61 19.52
N THR A 627 3.30 3.39 20.75
CA THR A 627 4.46 3.99 21.42
C THR A 627 5.29 2.92 22.10
N GLU A 628 6.56 2.75 21.68
CA GLU A 628 7.53 1.95 22.42
C GLU A 628 7.82 2.59 23.78
N LYS A 629 7.75 1.79 24.84
CA LYS A 629 8.17 2.16 26.21
C LYS A 629 9.55 1.60 26.52
N ALA A 630 9.83 0.37 26.04
CA ALA A 630 11.12 -0.27 26.22
C ALA A 630 11.32 -1.38 25.19
N TRP A 631 12.58 -1.56 24.79
CA TRP A 631 13.07 -2.72 24.06
C TRP A 631 14.42 -3.17 24.61
N VAL A 632 14.54 -4.45 24.94
CA VAL A 632 15.80 -5.08 25.35
C VAL A 632 15.92 -6.45 24.69
N SER A 633 17.09 -6.73 24.12
CA SER A 633 17.43 -8.07 23.61
C SER A 633 18.74 -8.55 24.26
N ALA A 634 18.66 -9.64 24.98
CA ALA A 634 19.76 -10.30 25.68
C ALA A 634 20.00 -11.72 25.12
N THR A 635 21.00 -12.44 25.64
CA THR A 635 21.33 -13.79 25.16
C THR A 635 20.20 -14.78 25.42
N GLY A 636 19.62 -14.78 26.62
CA GLY A 636 18.59 -15.74 27.02
C GLY A 636 17.19 -15.17 27.14
N ALA A 637 16.99 -13.86 26.94
CA ALA A 637 15.68 -13.24 26.96
C ALA A 637 15.58 -11.98 26.11
N ASP A 638 14.38 -11.71 25.58
CA ASP A 638 14.02 -10.39 25.04
C ASP A 638 12.84 -9.83 25.83
N PHE A 639 12.77 -8.50 25.89
CA PHE A 639 11.65 -7.77 26.46
C PHE A 639 11.24 -6.62 25.54
N VAL A 640 9.95 -6.52 25.27
CA VAL A 640 9.35 -5.38 24.57
C VAL A 640 8.14 -4.87 25.34
N ASP A 641 7.96 -3.56 25.34
CA ASP A 641 6.87 -2.86 26.00
C ASP A 641 6.31 -1.82 25.04
N GLY A 642 5.10 -2.04 24.56
CA GLY A 642 4.39 -1.19 23.64
C GLY A 642 3.04 -0.74 24.20
N GLN A 643 2.62 0.47 23.86
CA GLN A 643 1.35 1.07 24.29
C GLN A 643 0.65 1.73 23.10
N CYS A 644 -0.68 1.68 23.08
CA CYS A 644 -1.49 2.47 22.16
C CYS A 644 -2.77 3.01 22.82
N ASP A 645 -3.23 4.19 22.38
CA ASP A 645 -4.43 4.86 22.86
C ASP A 645 -5.52 4.87 21.76
N THR A 646 -5.70 3.73 21.09
CA THR A 646 -6.56 3.58 19.92
C THR A 646 -8.05 3.58 20.20
N TYR A 647 -8.45 3.53 21.46
CA TYR A 647 -9.84 3.67 21.93
C TYR A 647 -9.96 4.89 22.83
N THR A 648 -11.01 5.69 22.66
CA THR A 648 -11.21 6.94 23.42
C THR A 648 -11.24 6.69 24.93
N GLY A 649 -10.29 7.26 25.67
CA GLY A 649 -10.19 7.13 27.13
C GLY A 649 -9.69 5.77 27.61
N ILE A 650 -9.19 4.93 26.71
CA ILE A 650 -8.65 3.61 27.04
C ILE A 650 -7.26 3.47 26.42
N THR A 651 -6.32 3.07 27.25
CA THR A 651 -4.96 2.70 26.86
C THR A 651 -4.82 1.18 26.88
N HIS A 652 -4.37 0.60 25.77
CA HIS A 652 -3.89 -0.77 25.73
C HIS A 652 -2.37 -0.78 25.79
N ARG A 653 -1.78 -1.50 26.75
CA ARG A 653 -0.34 -1.72 26.89
C ARG A 653 -0.06 -3.20 26.82
N ARG A 654 0.88 -3.60 25.98
CA ARG A 654 1.34 -4.98 25.83
C ARG A 654 2.81 -5.06 26.14
N GLN A 655 3.17 -5.91 27.09
CA GLN A 655 4.53 -6.24 27.45
C GLN A 655 4.79 -7.72 27.16
N ILE A 656 5.88 -8.02 26.43
CA ILE A 656 6.22 -9.38 26.04
C ILE A 656 7.61 -9.73 26.56
N VAL A 657 7.70 -10.82 27.31
CA VAL A 657 8.95 -11.46 27.68
C VAL A 657 9.11 -12.72 26.83
N PHE A 658 10.15 -12.76 26.01
CA PHE A 658 10.54 -13.94 25.27
C PHE A 658 11.70 -14.63 26.01
N LEU A 659 11.48 -15.82 26.54
CA LEU A 659 12.55 -16.65 27.08
C LEU A 659 13.10 -17.51 25.97
N LYS A 660 14.40 -17.34 25.67
CA LYS A 660 15.10 -18.13 24.66
C LYS A 660 15.56 -19.46 25.24
N PRO A 661 15.81 -20.48 24.39
CA PRO A 661 16.33 -21.74 24.89
C PRO A 661 17.75 -21.54 25.46
N ILE A 662 17.93 -21.87 26.72
CA ILE A 662 19.22 -21.76 27.40
C ILE A 662 19.39 -22.96 28.34
N ALA A 663 20.58 -23.57 28.36
CA ALA A 663 20.94 -24.70 29.21
C ALA A 663 19.93 -25.89 29.13
N GLY A 664 19.26 -26.08 27.98
CA GLY A 664 18.27 -27.12 27.74
C GLY A 664 16.85 -26.81 28.23
N ALA A 665 16.62 -25.62 28.78
CA ALA A 665 15.27 -25.15 29.13
C ALA A 665 14.48 -24.76 27.88
N PRO A 666 13.14 -24.93 27.88
CA PRO A 666 12.30 -24.59 26.76
C PRO A 666 12.24 -23.05 26.55
N ASP A 667 11.91 -22.68 25.33
CA ASP A 667 11.58 -21.32 24.96
C ASP A 667 10.06 -21.09 24.90
N TYR A 668 9.62 -19.90 25.25
CA TYR A 668 8.22 -19.48 25.18
C TYR A 668 8.10 -17.96 25.32
N TRP A 669 6.93 -17.43 24.97
CA TRP A 669 6.57 -16.03 25.20
C TRP A 669 5.56 -15.92 26.35
N LEU A 670 5.77 -14.96 27.25
CA LEU A 670 4.77 -14.50 28.20
C LEU A 670 4.35 -13.08 27.80
N ILE A 671 3.07 -12.94 27.47
CA ILE A 671 2.45 -11.66 27.10
C ILE A 671 1.64 -11.17 28.30
N HIS A 672 1.90 -9.95 28.76
CA HIS A 672 1.11 -9.22 29.72
C HIS A 672 0.41 -8.05 29.01
N ASP A 673 -0.91 -8.12 28.95
CA ASP A 673 -1.75 -7.04 28.42
C ASP A 673 -2.46 -6.33 29.58
N ALA A 674 -2.32 -5.01 29.63
CA ALA A 674 -3.06 -4.12 30.53
C ALA A 674 -3.95 -3.20 29.71
N VAL A 675 -5.27 -3.26 29.98
CA VAL A 675 -6.26 -2.32 29.41
C VAL A 675 -6.63 -1.35 30.52
N ILE A 676 -6.20 -0.11 30.37
CA ILE A 676 -6.25 0.94 31.38
C ILE A 676 -7.29 1.99 30.97
N GLY A 677 -8.19 2.35 31.88
CA GLY A 677 -9.27 3.32 31.63
C GLY A 677 -10.30 3.28 32.73
N THR A 678 -11.52 3.65 32.40
CA THR A 678 -12.69 3.63 33.34
C THR A 678 -13.89 3.05 32.60
N GLY A 679 -14.86 2.55 33.35
CA GLY A 679 -16.08 1.95 32.80
C GLY A 679 -16.02 0.43 32.76
N ASN A 680 -17.14 -0.18 32.33
CA ASN A 680 -17.29 -1.63 32.19
C ASN A 680 -17.29 -1.95 30.69
N HIS A 681 -16.31 -2.72 30.22
CA HIS A 681 -16.07 -2.97 28.83
C HIS A 681 -16.03 -4.46 28.51
N LYS A 682 -16.41 -4.79 27.28
CA LYS A 682 -16.18 -6.11 26.68
C LYS A 682 -14.78 -6.13 26.07
N LEU A 683 -13.93 -7.02 26.54
CA LEU A 683 -12.54 -7.16 26.12
C LEU A 683 -12.37 -8.51 25.45
N ASP A 684 -12.05 -8.50 24.17
CA ASP A 684 -11.77 -9.70 23.37
C ASP A 684 -10.28 -9.77 23.08
N PHE A 685 -9.60 -10.74 23.66
CA PHE A 685 -8.22 -11.05 23.35
C PHE A 685 -8.18 -12.15 22.29
N ASN A 686 -7.73 -11.83 21.08
CA ASN A 686 -7.80 -12.69 19.92
C ASN A 686 -6.43 -13.25 19.56
N PHE A 687 -6.42 -14.48 19.00
CA PHE A 687 -5.28 -15.11 18.33
C PHE A 687 -5.75 -15.70 17.01
N HIS A 688 -5.16 -15.25 15.91
CA HIS A 688 -5.52 -15.68 14.56
C HIS A 688 -4.54 -16.74 14.06
N PHE A 689 -5.03 -17.95 13.77
CA PHE A 689 -4.20 -19.05 13.29
C PHE A 689 -3.99 -19.02 11.78
N SER A 690 -2.82 -19.51 11.36
CA SER A 690 -2.51 -19.78 9.96
C SER A 690 -3.40 -20.88 9.37
N ALA A 691 -3.36 -21.07 8.04
CA ALA A 691 -4.13 -22.11 7.36
C ALA A 691 -3.86 -23.51 7.92
N ASP A 692 -4.82 -24.42 7.77
CA ASP A 692 -4.78 -25.82 8.23
C ASP A 692 -4.79 -26.01 9.76
N ALA A 693 -4.94 -24.96 10.54
CA ALA A 693 -5.13 -25.05 11.97
C ALA A 693 -6.44 -25.78 12.32
N ASN A 694 -6.35 -26.72 13.26
CA ASN A 694 -7.51 -27.37 13.85
C ASN A 694 -7.44 -27.26 15.40
N PRO A 695 -7.54 -26.03 15.94
CA PRO A 695 -7.30 -25.80 17.37
C PRO A 695 -8.29 -26.57 18.24
N LYS A 696 -7.79 -27.06 19.40
CA LYS A 696 -8.56 -27.78 20.38
C LYS A 696 -8.39 -27.18 21.76
N VAL A 697 -9.46 -27.09 22.51
CA VAL A 697 -9.42 -26.68 23.92
C VAL A 697 -9.13 -27.91 24.79
N VAL A 698 -8.05 -27.85 25.56
CA VAL A 698 -7.63 -28.89 26.47
C VAL A 698 -7.28 -28.24 27.82
N SER A 699 -8.05 -28.56 28.86
CA SER A 699 -7.84 -28.04 30.22
C SER A 699 -7.65 -26.49 30.27
N GLY A 700 -8.54 -25.75 29.60
CA GLY A 700 -8.49 -24.29 29.53
C GLY A 700 -7.39 -23.71 28.67
N SER A 701 -6.58 -24.51 28.02
CA SER A 701 -5.56 -24.12 27.05
C SER A 701 -6.01 -24.43 25.63
N VAL A 702 -5.44 -23.73 24.65
CA VAL A 702 -5.65 -24.00 23.24
C VAL A 702 -4.42 -24.64 22.65
N LEU A 703 -4.59 -25.75 21.97
CA LEU A 703 -3.57 -26.39 21.14
C LEU A 703 -3.86 -26.14 19.66
N SER A 704 -2.92 -25.67 18.90
CA SER A 704 -3.12 -25.33 17.46
C SER A 704 -3.41 -26.56 16.59
N THR A 705 -2.86 -27.72 16.93
CA THR A 705 -3.02 -29.03 16.26
C THR A 705 -2.89 -29.03 14.76
N TYR A 706 -1.78 -28.47 14.25
CA TYR A 706 -1.40 -28.61 12.85
C TYR A 706 -0.96 -30.04 12.52
N PRO A 707 -1.18 -30.54 11.31
CA PRO A 707 -0.90 -31.92 10.95
C PRO A 707 0.60 -32.26 10.90
N SER A 708 1.45 -31.26 10.70
CA SER A 708 2.92 -31.40 10.63
C SER A 708 3.63 -30.13 11.06
N GLY A 709 4.93 -30.23 11.38
CA GLY A 709 5.76 -29.12 11.79
C GLY A 709 5.52 -28.63 13.21
N GLY A 710 5.55 -27.32 13.41
CA GLY A 710 5.35 -26.67 14.69
C GLY A 710 3.90 -26.60 15.12
N ASN A 711 3.70 -26.61 16.43
CA ASN A 711 2.43 -26.34 17.11
C ASN A 711 2.66 -25.34 18.24
N ALA A 712 1.58 -24.81 18.79
CA ALA A 712 1.61 -23.95 19.97
C ALA A 712 0.53 -24.34 20.99
N LEU A 713 0.88 -24.23 22.27
CA LEU A 713 -0.04 -24.15 23.37
C LEU A 713 -0.22 -22.70 23.80
N ILE A 714 -1.46 -22.22 23.80
CA ILE A 714 -1.83 -20.87 24.26
C ILE A 714 -2.67 -21.00 25.52
N ARG A 715 -2.27 -20.32 26.59
CA ARG A 715 -2.93 -20.44 27.90
C ARG A 715 -2.98 -19.09 28.62
N LEU A 716 -4.16 -18.71 29.09
CA LEU A 716 -4.26 -17.68 30.12
C LEU A 716 -3.75 -18.23 31.46
N VAL A 717 -2.86 -17.47 32.11
CA VAL A 717 -2.24 -17.88 33.39
C VAL A 717 -3.27 -18.02 34.52
N ASP A 718 -4.20 -17.07 34.58
CA ASP A 718 -5.25 -17.02 35.63
C ASP A 718 -6.50 -17.83 35.31
N GLN A 719 -6.62 -18.34 34.08
CA GLN A 719 -7.79 -19.07 33.56
C GLN A 719 -9.14 -18.35 33.81
N SER A 720 -9.10 -17.03 33.93
CA SER A 720 -10.26 -16.17 34.22
C SER A 720 -11.27 -16.08 33.07
N ALA A 721 -10.86 -16.47 31.84
CA ALA A 721 -11.72 -16.60 30.68
C ALA A 721 -11.50 -17.95 30.00
N GLN A 722 -12.57 -18.54 29.48
CA GLN A 722 -12.47 -19.75 28.66
C GLN A 722 -12.24 -19.38 27.19
N PRO A 723 -11.39 -20.15 26.47
CA PRO A 723 -11.17 -19.90 25.06
C PRO A 723 -12.39 -20.33 24.23
N GLU A 724 -12.75 -19.50 23.27
CA GLU A 724 -13.75 -19.75 22.24
C GLU A 724 -13.06 -19.89 20.88
N ILE A 725 -13.32 -20.98 20.17
CA ILE A 725 -12.80 -21.20 18.80
C ILE A 725 -13.81 -20.66 17.80
N LEU A 726 -13.36 -19.78 16.92
CA LEU A 726 -14.19 -19.10 15.93
C LEU A 726 -13.72 -19.48 14.51
N ASP A 727 -14.67 -19.42 13.56
CA ASP A 727 -14.34 -19.43 12.14
C ASP A 727 -13.65 -18.12 11.76
N SER A 728 -12.65 -18.22 10.91
CA SER A 728 -11.88 -17.09 10.43
C SER A 728 -11.37 -17.33 9.00
N SER A 729 -10.66 -16.38 8.43
CA SER A 729 -10.18 -16.46 7.05
C SER A 729 -8.80 -15.81 6.90
N ILE A 730 -8.07 -16.26 5.87
CA ILE A 730 -6.79 -15.69 5.43
C ILE A 730 -6.94 -15.24 3.97
N ALA A 731 -6.36 -14.11 3.64
CA ALA A 731 -6.43 -13.53 2.31
C ALA A 731 -5.47 -14.19 1.31
N LEU A 732 -6.02 -14.56 0.15
CA LEU A 732 -5.33 -14.77 -1.11
C LEU A 732 -5.78 -13.70 -2.10
N VAL A 733 -5.07 -13.53 -3.20
CA VAL A 733 -5.49 -12.59 -4.26
C VAL A 733 -6.94 -12.88 -4.70
N GLY A 734 -7.84 -11.95 -4.44
CA GLY A 734 -9.27 -12.02 -4.81
C GLY A 734 -10.08 -13.11 -4.11
N SER A 735 -9.54 -13.82 -3.12
CA SER A 735 -10.23 -14.92 -2.42
C SER A 735 -9.82 -15.05 -0.96
N LEU A 736 -10.59 -15.84 -0.21
CA LEU A 736 -10.31 -16.15 1.20
C LEU A 736 -10.16 -17.66 1.38
N VAL A 737 -9.22 -18.06 2.24
CA VAL A 737 -9.04 -19.44 2.70
C VAL A 737 -9.55 -19.54 4.14
N PRO A 738 -10.46 -20.49 4.44
CA PRO A 738 -10.96 -20.67 5.79
C PRO A 738 -9.83 -21.09 6.76
N THR A 739 -9.87 -20.54 7.96
CA THR A 739 -9.04 -20.93 9.09
C THR A 739 -9.81 -20.79 10.40
N LYS A 740 -9.12 -20.77 11.51
CA LYS A 740 -9.69 -20.60 12.85
C LYS A 740 -8.97 -19.47 13.58
N SER A 741 -9.71 -18.83 14.48
CA SER A 741 -9.16 -17.94 15.49
C SER A 741 -9.61 -18.39 16.88
N VAL A 742 -8.97 -17.87 17.90
CA VAL A 742 -9.33 -18.08 19.31
C VAL A 742 -9.53 -16.75 19.97
N ARG A 743 -10.59 -16.67 20.76
CA ARG A 743 -10.94 -15.51 21.55
C ARG A 743 -11.04 -15.85 23.02
N TYR A 744 -10.40 -15.05 23.89
CA TYR A 744 -10.66 -15.03 25.32
C TYR A 744 -11.43 -13.74 25.64
N ARG A 745 -12.66 -13.86 26.17
CA ARG A 745 -13.55 -12.72 26.42
C ARG A 745 -13.67 -12.46 27.92
N LYS A 746 -13.49 -11.21 28.35
CA LYS A 746 -13.82 -10.69 29.68
C LYS A 746 -14.81 -9.53 29.55
N GLN A 747 -15.79 -9.48 30.49
CA GLN A 747 -16.71 -8.35 30.64
C GLN A 747 -16.50 -7.81 32.04
N GLN A 748 -15.79 -6.69 32.17
CA GLN A 748 -15.43 -6.16 33.48
C GLN A 748 -15.09 -4.68 33.47
N ALA A 749 -15.05 -4.08 34.70
CA ALA A 749 -14.56 -2.72 34.85
C ALA A 749 -13.05 -2.65 34.61
N LEU A 750 -12.59 -1.53 34.00
CA LEU A 750 -11.18 -1.22 33.86
C LEU A 750 -10.58 -0.67 35.16
N PRO A 751 -9.28 -0.88 35.44
CA PRO A 751 -8.30 -1.58 34.57
C PRO A 751 -8.49 -3.10 34.57
N ALA A 752 -8.04 -3.75 33.48
CA ALA A 752 -8.11 -5.20 33.28
C ALA A 752 -6.79 -5.73 32.70
N THR A 753 -6.42 -6.95 33.08
CA THR A 753 -5.21 -7.61 32.58
C THR A 753 -5.50 -8.99 31.97
N PHE A 754 -4.63 -9.39 30.99
CA PHE A 754 -4.56 -10.72 30.45
C PHE A 754 -3.09 -11.15 30.47
N ASP A 755 -2.78 -12.25 31.15
CA ASP A 755 -1.45 -12.85 31.17
C ASP A 755 -1.48 -14.14 30.37
N THR A 756 -0.80 -14.15 29.23
CA THR A 756 -0.89 -15.27 28.27
C THR A 756 0.47 -15.90 28.01
N LEU A 757 0.56 -17.19 28.25
CA LEU A 757 1.70 -18.02 27.87
C LEU A 757 1.48 -18.59 26.47
N ILE A 758 2.47 -18.44 25.58
CA ILE A 758 2.54 -19.08 24.26
C ILE A 758 3.78 -19.98 24.23
N LEU A 759 3.55 -21.29 24.23
CA LEU A 759 4.60 -22.30 24.19
C LEU A 759 4.61 -23.00 22.83
N PRO A 760 5.64 -22.75 21.97
CA PRO A 760 5.82 -23.51 20.74
C PRO A 760 6.38 -24.90 21.02
N PHE A 761 5.98 -25.89 20.23
CA PHE A 761 6.50 -27.25 20.31
C PHE A 761 6.43 -27.97 18.97
N LYS A 762 7.26 -28.98 18.78
CA LYS A 762 7.31 -29.78 17.55
C LYS A 762 6.46 -31.07 17.73
N GLY A 763 5.67 -31.37 16.71
CA GLY A 763 4.83 -32.59 16.71
C GLY A 763 3.46 -32.40 17.38
N ALA A 764 2.77 -33.52 17.66
CA ALA A 764 1.36 -33.51 18.08
C ALA A 764 1.14 -33.42 19.61
N LYS A 765 2.16 -33.72 20.42
CA LYS A 765 2.05 -33.73 21.89
C LYS A 765 2.69 -32.49 22.48
N ALA A 766 1.89 -31.66 23.13
CA ALA A 766 2.41 -30.52 23.88
C ALA A 766 3.24 -30.98 25.10
N PRO A 767 4.35 -30.27 25.42
CA PRO A 767 5.05 -30.48 26.67
C PRO A 767 4.15 -30.22 27.88
N GLU A 768 4.40 -30.94 28.99
CA GLU A 768 3.73 -30.66 30.26
C GLU A 768 4.22 -29.32 30.83
N ILE A 769 3.29 -28.42 31.08
CA ILE A 769 3.58 -27.10 31.62
C ILE A 769 2.48 -26.69 32.61
N THR A 770 2.88 -26.08 33.70
CA THR A 770 1.96 -25.49 34.67
C THR A 770 2.31 -24.03 34.90
N THR A 771 1.28 -23.19 35.01
CA THR A 771 1.41 -21.77 35.30
C THR A 771 0.70 -21.46 36.62
N THR A 772 1.34 -20.71 37.50
CA THR A 772 0.76 -20.23 38.75
C THR A 772 1.17 -18.80 39.00
N ALA A 773 0.28 -17.98 39.53
CA ALA A 773 0.63 -16.63 39.99
C ALA A 773 1.61 -16.71 41.16
N LEU A 774 2.65 -15.87 41.14
CA LEU A 774 3.48 -15.60 42.31
C LEU A 774 2.70 -14.69 43.27
N LYS A 775 2.71 -15.03 44.55
CA LYS A 775 2.02 -14.21 45.57
C LYS A 775 2.80 -12.90 45.76
N MET A 776 2.18 -11.78 45.40
CA MET A 776 2.71 -10.47 45.70
C MET A 776 2.63 -10.18 47.20
N ASP A 777 3.72 -9.70 47.78
CA ASP A 777 3.75 -9.24 49.18
C ASP A 777 3.11 -7.84 49.26
N ALA A 778 2.68 -7.41 50.43
CA ALA A 778 1.82 -6.23 50.62
C ALA A 778 2.26 -4.98 49.84
N VAL A 779 1.27 -4.30 49.32
CA VAL A 779 1.17 -2.95 48.75
C VAL A 779 2.39 -2.46 47.97
N THR A 780 2.30 -2.56 46.68
CA THR A 780 3.16 -1.87 45.72
C THR A 780 2.40 -0.73 45.04
N GLU A 781 3.10 0.31 44.58
CA GLU A 781 2.53 1.39 43.79
C GLU A 781 2.07 0.91 42.38
N ASP A 782 2.59 -0.21 41.93
CA ASP A 782 2.24 -0.82 40.64
C ASP A 782 1.20 -1.94 40.86
N LYS A 783 -0.07 -1.57 40.72
CA LYS A 783 -1.20 -2.51 40.83
C LYS A 783 -1.35 -3.45 39.63
N ASP A 784 -0.71 -3.10 38.51
CA ASP A 784 -0.78 -3.86 37.28
C ASP A 784 0.40 -4.84 37.14
N ALA A 785 1.32 -4.84 38.12
CA ALA A 785 2.45 -5.77 38.12
C ALA A 785 1.98 -7.22 38.29
N VAL A 786 2.58 -8.11 37.54
CA VAL A 786 2.30 -9.55 37.56
C VAL A 786 3.56 -10.34 37.87
N GLY A 787 3.38 -11.38 38.68
CA GLY A 787 4.39 -12.41 38.89
C GLY A 787 3.86 -13.77 38.48
N VAL A 788 4.57 -14.48 37.61
CA VAL A 788 4.19 -15.79 37.08
C VAL A 788 5.29 -16.81 37.34
N ARG A 789 4.90 -17.97 37.89
CA ARG A 789 5.76 -19.16 37.92
C ARG A 789 5.33 -20.12 36.82
N VAL A 790 6.29 -20.43 35.94
CA VAL A 790 6.10 -21.39 34.83
C VAL A 790 6.94 -22.65 35.16
N ALA A 791 6.31 -23.77 35.41
CA ALA A 791 7.00 -25.02 35.74
C ALA A 791 6.91 -25.98 34.54
N THR A 792 8.03 -26.60 34.23
CA THR A 792 8.24 -27.54 33.10
C THR A 792 9.03 -28.73 33.57
N ASP A 793 9.23 -29.69 32.70
CA ASP A 793 10.13 -30.82 32.93
C ASP A 793 11.58 -30.45 33.21
N TYR A 794 12.01 -29.23 32.84
CA TYR A 794 13.35 -28.72 33.12
C TYR A 794 13.50 -28.23 34.57
N GLY A 795 12.47 -27.63 35.14
CA GLY A 795 12.45 -26.94 36.42
C GLY A 795 11.34 -25.90 36.45
N PHE A 796 11.67 -24.66 36.86
CA PHE A 796 10.69 -23.57 36.77
C PHE A 796 11.35 -22.24 36.48
N ASP A 797 10.57 -21.36 35.90
CA ASP A 797 10.88 -19.95 35.71
C ASP A 797 10.01 -19.07 36.60
N ALA A 798 10.60 -18.07 37.29
CA ALA A 798 9.87 -17.01 37.93
C ALA A 798 10.02 -15.75 37.08
N ILE A 799 8.89 -15.20 36.64
CA ILE A 799 8.82 -14.03 35.78
C ILE A 799 8.01 -12.96 36.49
N VAL A 800 8.56 -11.74 36.53
CA VAL A 800 7.85 -10.57 37.03
C VAL A 800 7.81 -9.54 35.91
N ILE A 801 6.65 -8.93 35.65
CA ILE A 801 6.47 -7.85 34.69
C ILE A 801 5.83 -6.66 35.43
N SER A 802 6.34 -5.44 35.22
CA SER A 802 5.91 -4.22 35.85
C SER A 802 5.70 -3.10 34.84
N SER A 803 4.65 -2.32 35.00
CA SER A 803 4.40 -1.11 34.24
C SER A 803 5.13 0.13 34.78
N LYS A 804 5.71 0.05 35.99
CA LYS A 804 6.33 1.16 36.74
C LYS A 804 7.75 0.81 37.19
N PRO A 805 8.76 0.81 36.26
CA PRO A 805 10.15 0.57 36.65
C PRO A 805 10.61 1.58 37.69
N GLY A 806 11.44 1.12 38.64
CA GLY A 806 11.90 1.90 39.79
C GLY A 806 11.03 1.70 41.04
N SER A 807 9.83 1.16 40.92
CA SER A 807 8.99 0.79 42.08
C SER A 807 9.39 -0.60 42.59
N LEU A 808 9.78 -0.70 43.88
CA LEU A 808 10.21 -1.99 44.42
C LEU A 808 9.01 -2.94 44.56
N LEU A 809 9.13 -4.07 43.88
CA LEU A 809 8.20 -5.21 43.93
C LEU A 809 8.78 -6.30 44.83
N SER A 810 7.93 -6.96 45.60
CA SER A 810 8.31 -8.11 46.46
C SER A 810 7.29 -9.24 46.27
N PHE A 811 7.79 -10.47 46.11
CA PHE A 811 6.96 -11.65 45.91
C PHE A 811 7.45 -12.80 46.81
N GLU A 812 6.53 -13.72 47.15
CA GLU A 812 6.79 -15.00 47.82
C GLU A 812 7.47 -14.74 49.22
N ASN A 813 6.92 -13.84 50.03
CA ASN A 813 7.46 -13.45 51.33
C ASN A 813 8.89 -12.92 51.24
N GLY A 814 9.15 -12.03 50.30
CA GLY A 814 10.48 -11.40 50.09
C GLY A 814 11.54 -12.26 49.44
N ARG A 815 11.15 -13.43 48.92
CA ARG A 815 12.09 -14.29 48.19
C ARG A 815 12.54 -13.75 46.87
N ILE A 816 11.69 -13.00 46.20
CA ILE A 816 11.97 -12.31 44.92
C ILE A 816 11.72 -10.82 45.16
N LYS A 817 12.72 -10.01 44.86
CA LYS A 817 12.59 -8.54 44.91
C LYS A 817 13.16 -7.96 43.61
N THR A 818 12.49 -7.00 43.03
CA THR A 818 12.92 -6.31 41.81
C THR A 818 12.28 -4.92 41.72
N ASP A 819 12.92 -4.00 41.03
CA ASP A 819 12.39 -2.71 40.61
C ASP A 819 12.43 -2.56 39.09
N GLY A 820 12.62 -3.68 38.37
CA GLY A 820 12.69 -3.70 36.90
C GLY A 820 11.32 -3.71 36.23
N SER A 821 11.30 -3.35 34.94
CA SER A 821 10.13 -3.56 34.05
C SER A 821 9.85 -5.03 33.80
N ALA A 822 10.90 -5.84 33.74
CA ALA A 822 10.82 -7.30 33.64
C ALA A 822 11.95 -7.95 34.43
N LEU A 823 11.66 -9.04 35.11
CA LEU A 823 12.60 -9.94 35.75
C LEU A 823 12.31 -11.37 35.32
N VAL A 824 13.33 -12.13 34.97
CA VAL A 824 13.29 -13.57 34.74
C VAL A 824 14.31 -14.24 35.65
N ILE A 825 13.90 -15.30 36.36
CA ILE A 825 14.79 -16.18 37.13
C ILE A 825 14.49 -17.62 36.72
N ARG A 826 15.45 -18.32 36.09
CA ARG A 826 15.31 -19.68 35.60
C ARG A 826 16.03 -20.64 36.53
N ILE A 827 15.29 -21.61 37.04
CA ILE A 827 15.75 -22.57 38.04
C ILE A 827 15.60 -24.01 37.50
N ASP A 828 16.65 -24.80 37.57
CA ASP A 828 16.62 -26.19 37.17
C ASP A 828 15.94 -27.14 38.20
N LYS A 829 15.75 -28.40 37.87
CA LYS A 829 15.18 -29.45 38.77
C LYS A 829 15.95 -29.60 40.07
N LYS A 830 17.23 -29.25 40.11
CA LYS A 830 18.08 -29.32 41.29
C LYS A 830 17.97 -28.08 42.19
N GLY A 831 17.18 -27.11 41.76
CA GLY A 831 17.01 -25.84 42.45
C GLY A 831 18.15 -24.82 42.24
N LYS A 832 19.05 -25.07 41.26
CA LYS A 832 20.15 -24.16 40.87
C LYS A 832 19.58 -23.10 39.94
N MET A 833 19.91 -21.84 40.18
CA MET A 833 19.64 -20.79 39.23
C MET A 833 20.58 -20.94 38.03
N VAL A 834 20.04 -21.12 36.82
CA VAL A 834 20.80 -21.32 35.59
C VAL A 834 20.84 -20.06 34.73
N TYR A 835 19.83 -19.19 34.91
CA TYR A 835 19.77 -17.90 34.20
C TYR A 835 18.97 -16.88 35.00
N ALA A 836 19.38 -15.64 34.93
CA ALA A 836 18.62 -14.49 35.40
C ALA A 836 18.74 -13.32 34.42
N PHE A 837 17.68 -12.54 34.26
CA PHE A 837 17.60 -11.37 33.39
C PHE A 837 16.72 -10.32 34.03
N GLN A 838 17.12 -9.04 33.96
CA GLN A 838 16.29 -7.90 34.31
C GLN A 838 16.40 -6.81 33.25
N ALA A 839 15.26 -6.25 32.85
CA ALA A 839 15.16 -5.03 32.06
C ALA A 839 14.69 -3.87 32.96
N GLY A 840 15.38 -2.74 32.87
CA GLY A 840 15.06 -1.54 33.67
C GLY A 840 15.33 -1.68 35.15
N GLY A 841 15.14 -0.57 35.89
CA GLY A 841 15.34 -0.52 37.32
C GLY A 841 16.81 -0.50 37.76
N THR A 842 17.09 -0.91 39.03
CA THR A 842 18.45 -0.91 39.60
C THR A 842 18.99 -2.30 39.89
N GLY A 843 18.12 -3.30 40.09
CA GLY A 843 18.54 -4.69 40.27
C GLY A 843 17.54 -5.57 41.01
N SER A 844 17.91 -6.84 41.15
CA SER A 844 17.03 -7.87 41.70
C SER A 844 17.72 -8.72 42.76
N ASP A 845 16.93 -9.16 43.74
CA ASP A 845 17.33 -10.08 44.77
C ASP A 845 16.54 -11.39 44.66
N TYR A 846 17.22 -12.51 44.89
CA TYR A 846 16.59 -13.83 45.00
C TYR A 846 17.08 -14.54 46.29
N ARG A 847 16.13 -14.95 47.13
CA ARG A 847 16.39 -15.61 48.43
C ARG A 847 17.35 -14.78 49.28
N GLY A 848 17.12 -13.45 49.35
CA GLY A 848 17.89 -12.49 50.14
C GLY A 848 19.30 -12.16 49.59
N LYS A 849 19.66 -12.61 48.42
CA LYS A 849 20.94 -12.30 47.77
C LYS A 849 20.72 -11.47 46.49
N ARG A 850 21.54 -10.45 46.30
CA ARG A 850 21.58 -9.69 45.04
C ARG A 850 22.03 -10.63 43.91
N ILE A 851 21.20 -10.78 42.87
CA ILE A 851 21.50 -11.64 41.69
C ILE A 851 21.87 -10.82 40.49
N LEU A 852 21.25 -9.63 40.30
CA LEU A 852 21.48 -8.72 39.18
C LEU A 852 21.66 -7.30 39.66
N ASN A 853 22.55 -6.54 38.96
CA ASN A 853 22.70 -5.11 39.09
C ASN A 853 22.52 -4.49 37.71
N VAL A 854 21.65 -3.53 37.58
CA VAL A 854 21.39 -2.79 36.32
C VAL A 854 22.05 -1.42 36.42
N GLY A 855 22.90 -1.10 35.47
CA GLY A 855 23.70 0.13 35.53
C GLY A 855 22.93 1.43 35.22
N SER A 856 21.72 1.35 34.66
CA SER A 856 20.86 2.50 34.35
C SER A 856 19.40 2.08 34.33
N ALA A 857 18.49 3.03 34.62
CA ALA A 857 17.06 2.77 34.68
C ALA A 857 16.44 2.21 33.38
N SER A 858 17.04 2.49 32.23
CA SER A 858 16.67 1.96 30.91
C SER A 858 17.56 0.81 30.43
N GLY A 859 18.53 0.39 31.24
CA GLY A 859 19.48 -0.68 30.91
C GLY A 859 18.93 -2.08 31.18
N PHE A 860 19.79 -3.05 31.04
CA PHE A 860 19.51 -4.43 31.44
C PHE A 860 20.74 -5.10 32.06
N SER A 861 20.47 -6.21 32.73
CA SER A 861 21.49 -7.10 33.23
C SER A 861 21.06 -8.55 33.02
N GLU A 862 22.00 -9.41 32.64
CA GLU A 862 21.78 -10.84 32.57
C GLU A 862 22.92 -11.62 33.24
N LYS A 863 22.62 -12.81 33.71
CA LYS A 863 23.59 -13.70 34.34
C LYS A 863 23.26 -15.13 34.02
N THR A 864 24.23 -15.86 33.45
CA THR A 864 24.19 -17.31 33.30
C THR A 864 25.06 -17.93 34.41
N SER A 865 24.61 -18.95 35.06
CA SER A 865 25.48 -19.66 36.01
C SER A 865 26.33 -20.69 35.25
N ASP A 866 27.56 -20.74 35.52
CA ASP A 866 28.49 -21.76 35.07
C ASP A 866 28.07 -23.16 35.61
#